data_adf34e1f38e4367845c5f6d2385194bd
#
_entry.id   adf34e1f38e4367845c5f6d2385194bd
#
_cell.length_a   1.000
_cell.length_b   1.000
_cell.length_c   1.000
_cell.angle_alpha   90.00
_cell.angle_beta   90.00
_cell.angle_gamma   90.00
#
_symmetry.space_group_name_H-M   'P 1'
#
loop_
_entity.id
_entity.type
_entity.pdbx_description
1 polymer ?
#
loop_
_entity_poly.entity_id
_entity_poly.type
_entity_poly.pdbx_seq_one_letter_code
_entity_poly.pdbx_strand_id
1 'polypeptide(L)'
;MKRQLWFVIFLLLLFAAALLAAPGSREQDWTNQNWTNYVRIGAYGLRGGDAAQIVSKAQASDVFGIEVDNDIPGRYESFLDPTQKLKAIHDVAEEAHRVGNHAFVYIAGTECITAHADQTPHTLAKDHPDWLQRNIAGKPAIFGGGTAFWIRPGDEDVWVSPFATGWRKTYMERVRQIAATGIDGIYIDIPYWMTHFDGWEDTWASFDDYTVAAFKQQTGLDAKHDLKLGDFSDPAFRKWVEFRIQAITDFLREIDQNAKSVNPKIKTIPEIYPGIEEEAVRVGSDVYSLYAVVDAIAHEYEFGDGDHMASSRTPLDWFRYQVGMHSFRAFAQGKATWILNYSWDGDKKVDKAEVMIRESMMNLAMSQVMAGANFWDAPGHSMAGSNDLPTRKTIFSWIEAHEKTFYLPRTPIDPIGVYFSPSTRNFGADEFIASYRGILILLMQKHLEFQIVTPRTLADFKGQTLVLPDVRVLGDSEQNWLKSFAGSGKRLVITGVDATGIGKLENVVRFSACPGKAYNAALEKDFESASPDSQQAFLDGLQGSDAIRIKAGLHVATSVARTSDGHINCFFANFAGLRGGSNPIQTPQNGVEVSVRSQAGEKGFFLPFMGESQDVKGVRHGDTITFTLPAITRGAVFSY
;
A
#
# COMPACT_ATOMS: atom_id res chain seq x y z
N MET A 1 -34.05 -57.12 9.89
CA MET A 1 -33.93 -55.98 10.81
C MET A 1 -32.50 -55.62 11.21
N LYS A 2 -31.56 -56.54 11.53
CA LYS A 2 -30.18 -56.18 11.93
C LYS A 2 -29.31 -55.53 10.82
N ARG A 3 -29.52 -55.82 9.53
CA ARG A 3 -28.75 -55.23 8.41
C ARG A 3 -29.17 -53.79 8.05
N GLN A 4 -30.41 -53.42 8.29
CA GLN A 4 -30.87 -52.04 8.05
C GLN A 4 -30.44 -51.08 9.16
N LEU A 5 -30.26 -51.58 10.38
CA LEU A 5 -29.81 -50.80 11.53
C LEU A 5 -28.32 -50.37 11.35
N TRP A 6 -27.48 -51.25 10.79
CA TRP A 6 -26.07 -50.92 10.51
C TRP A 6 -25.91 -49.90 9.39
N PHE A 7 -26.78 -49.92 8.40
CA PHE A 7 -26.74 -48.96 7.30
C PHE A 7 -27.18 -47.55 7.73
N VAL A 8 -28.15 -47.46 8.63
CA VAL A 8 -28.60 -46.17 9.22
C VAL A 8 -27.54 -45.61 10.18
N ILE A 9 -26.89 -46.47 10.98
CA ILE A 9 -25.81 -46.03 11.87
C ILE A 9 -24.58 -45.60 11.09
N PHE A 10 -24.24 -46.25 9.95
CA PHE A 10 -23.15 -45.86 9.08
C PHE A 10 -23.43 -44.55 8.32
N LEU A 11 -24.68 -44.32 7.88
CA LEU A 11 -25.11 -43.04 7.31
C LEU A 11 -25.15 -41.93 8.35
N LEU A 12 -25.58 -42.20 9.59
CA LEU A 12 -25.55 -41.23 10.68
C LEU A 12 -24.13 -40.90 11.14
N LEU A 13 -23.19 -41.83 11.08
CA LEU A 13 -21.78 -41.60 11.35
C LEU A 13 -21.09 -40.83 10.19
N LEU A 14 -21.49 -41.07 8.94
CA LEU A 14 -21.04 -40.27 7.80
C LEU A 14 -21.62 -38.84 7.80
N PHE A 15 -22.88 -38.70 8.24
CA PHE A 15 -23.48 -37.36 8.42
C PHE A 15 -22.93 -36.64 9.66
N ALA A 16 -22.61 -37.34 10.73
CA ALA A 16 -21.94 -36.75 11.89
C ALA A 16 -20.47 -36.41 11.60
N ALA A 17 -19.79 -37.18 10.76
CA ALA A 17 -18.45 -36.84 10.26
C ALA A 17 -18.48 -35.67 9.27
N ALA A 18 -19.57 -35.47 8.50
CA ALA A 18 -19.76 -34.30 7.64
C ALA A 18 -20.22 -33.04 8.42
N LEU A 19 -20.82 -33.21 9.61
CA LEU A 19 -21.22 -32.14 10.53
C LEU A 19 -20.13 -31.78 11.55
N LEU A 20 -19.06 -32.58 11.62
CA LEU A 20 -17.85 -32.35 12.41
C LEU A 20 -16.61 -32.05 11.53
N ALA A 21 -16.79 -31.91 10.24
CA ALA A 21 -15.89 -31.07 9.47
C ALA A 21 -16.15 -29.64 9.95
N ALA A 22 -15.49 -29.26 11.05
CA ALA A 22 -15.21 -27.86 11.32
C ALA A 22 -14.83 -27.20 9.99
N PRO A 23 -15.24 -25.94 9.72
CA PRO A 23 -14.79 -25.20 8.55
C PRO A 23 -13.29 -25.41 8.50
N GLY A 24 -12.82 -26.08 7.40
CA GLY A 24 -11.58 -26.82 7.36
C GLY A 24 -10.51 -26.09 8.12
N SER A 25 -9.79 -26.80 8.98
CA SER A 25 -8.60 -26.27 9.60
C SER A 25 -7.80 -25.68 8.43
N ARG A 26 -7.90 -24.37 8.24
CA ARG A 26 -7.03 -23.64 7.31
C ARG A 26 -5.66 -24.16 7.69
N GLU A 27 -4.87 -24.59 6.72
CA GLU A 27 -3.50 -25.01 6.95
C GLU A 27 -2.82 -23.87 7.69
N GLN A 28 -2.87 -23.92 9.01
CA GLN A 28 -2.70 -22.80 9.93
C GLN A 28 -1.28 -22.28 9.99
N ASP A 29 -0.30 -23.05 9.48
CA ASP A 29 1.11 -22.74 9.74
C ASP A 29 1.65 -21.52 9.01
N TRP A 30 1.18 -21.22 7.81
CA TRP A 30 1.76 -20.12 7.03
C TRP A 30 1.11 -18.76 7.32
N THR A 31 -0.15 -18.73 7.73
CA THR A 31 -0.88 -17.52 8.12
C THR A 31 -0.64 -17.11 9.57
N ASN A 32 -0.26 -18.04 10.43
CA ASN A 32 -0.13 -17.81 11.88
C ASN A 32 1.10 -16.96 12.27
N GLN A 33 2.10 -16.80 11.39
CA GLN A 33 3.28 -16.01 11.73
C GLN A 33 3.01 -14.50 11.67
N ASN A 34 2.21 -14.06 10.70
CA ASN A 34 1.77 -12.68 10.57
C ASN A 34 0.48 -12.61 9.76
N TRP A 35 -0.66 -12.58 10.44
CA TRP A 35 -1.98 -12.57 9.83
C TRP A 35 -2.19 -11.41 8.83
N THR A 36 -1.49 -10.28 8.99
CA THR A 36 -1.61 -9.12 8.10
C THR A 36 -1.13 -9.41 6.69
N ASN A 37 -0.24 -10.39 6.48
CA ASN A 37 0.30 -10.70 5.14
C ASN A 37 -0.71 -11.42 4.23
N TYR A 38 -1.77 -12.00 4.80
CA TYR A 38 -2.68 -12.91 4.09
C TYR A 38 -4.15 -12.51 4.22
N VAL A 39 -4.39 -11.27 4.56
CA VAL A 39 -5.72 -10.80 4.94
C VAL A 39 -6.54 -10.37 3.73
N ARG A 40 -7.77 -10.82 3.71
CA ARG A 40 -8.89 -10.24 2.99
C ARG A 40 -9.62 -9.34 3.98
N ILE A 41 -9.66 -8.05 3.72
CA ILE A 41 -10.05 -7.05 4.71
C ILE A 41 -11.43 -6.48 4.39
N GLY A 42 -12.25 -6.31 5.41
CA GLY A 42 -13.53 -5.63 5.31
C GLY A 42 -13.78 -4.73 6.50
N ALA A 43 -14.24 -3.52 6.25
CA ALA A 43 -14.61 -2.55 7.28
C ALA A 43 -16.07 -2.64 7.68
N TYR A 44 -16.35 -2.50 8.98
CA TYR A 44 -17.68 -2.54 9.56
C TYR A 44 -17.76 -1.54 10.72
N GLY A 45 -18.77 -0.68 10.71
CA GLY A 45 -19.02 0.18 11.85
C GLY A 45 -19.37 -0.63 13.09
N LEU A 46 -18.79 -0.31 14.23
CA LEU A 46 -19.06 -0.96 15.51
C LEU A 46 -19.98 -0.11 16.38
N ARG A 47 -21.14 -0.69 16.72
CA ARG A 47 -22.04 -0.16 17.76
C ARG A 47 -22.14 -1.19 18.87
N GLY A 48 -22.35 -0.75 20.11
CA GLY A 48 -22.51 -1.67 21.22
C GLY A 48 -23.57 -2.74 20.96
N GLY A 49 -23.22 -4.01 21.20
CA GLY A 49 -24.10 -5.16 20.98
C GLY A 49 -24.09 -5.78 19.57
N ASP A 50 -23.34 -5.22 18.64
CA ASP A 50 -23.38 -5.64 17.24
C ASP A 50 -22.29 -6.68 16.86
N ALA A 51 -21.43 -7.09 17.80
CA ALA A 51 -20.26 -7.94 17.54
C ALA A 51 -20.61 -9.22 16.75
N ALA A 52 -21.59 -9.98 17.20
CA ALA A 52 -22.01 -11.21 16.53
C ALA A 52 -22.54 -10.96 15.11
N GLN A 53 -23.26 -9.86 14.89
CA GLN A 53 -23.78 -9.49 13.58
C GLN A 53 -22.66 -9.06 12.63
N ILE A 54 -21.70 -8.29 13.11
CA ILE A 54 -20.53 -7.84 12.35
C ILE A 54 -19.72 -9.05 11.88
N VAL A 55 -19.37 -9.93 12.80
CA VAL A 55 -18.58 -11.14 12.51
C VAL A 55 -19.33 -12.07 11.56
N SER A 56 -20.64 -12.27 11.74
CA SER A 56 -21.45 -13.06 10.82
C SER A 56 -21.49 -12.50 9.40
N LYS A 57 -21.59 -11.16 9.23
CA LYS A 57 -21.51 -10.51 7.92
C LYS A 57 -20.13 -10.69 7.27
N ALA A 58 -19.07 -10.56 8.05
CA ALA A 58 -17.71 -10.74 7.57
C ALA A 58 -17.48 -12.17 7.05
N GLN A 59 -17.91 -13.18 7.81
CA GLN A 59 -17.84 -14.58 7.38
C GLN A 59 -18.67 -14.85 6.11
N ALA A 60 -19.86 -14.28 6.02
CA ALA A 60 -20.71 -14.44 4.83
C ALA A 60 -20.07 -13.90 3.55
N SER A 61 -19.09 -13.00 3.65
CA SER A 61 -18.35 -12.40 2.55
C SER A 61 -16.89 -12.89 2.43
N ASP A 62 -16.52 -13.95 3.14
CA ASP A 62 -15.16 -14.50 3.22
C ASP A 62 -14.09 -13.47 3.66
N VAL A 63 -14.48 -12.50 4.47
CA VAL A 63 -13.56 -11.57 5.11
C VAL A 63 -12.81 -12.27 6.23
N PHE A 64 -11.50 -12.09 6.28
CA PHE A 64 -10.62 -12.65 7.29
C PHE A 64 -10.18 -11.63 8.34
N GLY A 65 -9.89 -10.38 7.93
CA GLY A 65 -9.58 -9.27 8.80
C GLY A 65 -10.75 -8.28 8.88
N ILE A 66 -11.29 -8.08 10.07
CA ILE A 66 -12.48 -7.26 10.31
C ILE A 66 -12.03 -5.93 10.90
N GLU A 67 -12.19 -4.85 10.14
CA GLU A 67 -12.04 -3.50 10.66
C GLU A 67 -13.31 -3.06 11.36
N VAL A 68 -13.15 -2.45 12.53
CA VAL A 68 -14.25 -1.85 13.28
C VAL A 68 -13.93 -0.38 13.60
N ASP A 69 -14.85 0.49 13.24
CA ASP A 69 -14.75 1.91 13.55
C ASP A 69 -15.22 2.16 15.00
N ASN A 70 -14.25 2.35 15.88
CA ASN A 70 -14.53 2.69 17.27
C ASN A 70 -13.45 3.59 17.86
N ASP A 71 -13.25 4.71 17.21
CA ASP A 71 -12.22 5.69 17.52
C ASP A 71 -12.33 6.21 18.97
N ILE A 72 -11.31 5.89 19.76
CA ILE A 72 -11.19 6.36 21.15
C ILE A 72 -10.40 7.65 21.21
N PRO A 73 -9.15 7.74 20.68
CA PRO A 73 -8.35 8.95 20.82
C PRO A 73 -8.86 10.12 19.97
N GLY A 74 -9.47 9.84 18.81
CA GLY A 74 -9.94 10.84 17.87
C GLY A 74 -11.36 11.34 18.13
N ARG A 75 -12.01 10.89 19.20
CA ARG A 75 -13.30 11.44 19.69
C ARG A 75 -13.13 11.93 21.09
N TYR A 76 -13.34 13.23 21.32
CA TYR A 76 -12.98 13.85 22.60
C TYR A 76 -13.72 13.25 23.80
N GLU A 77 -15.01 12.92 23.66
CA GLU A 77 -15.78 12.23 24.70
C GLU A 77 -15.18 10.87 25.08
N SER A 78 -14.65 10.13 24.11
CA SER A 78 -14.02 8.83 24.33
C SER A 78 -12.55 8.96 24.75
N PHE A 79 -11.90 10.04 24.34
CA PHE A 79 -10.59 10.42 24.86
C PHE A 79 -10.66 10.67 26.38
N LEU A 80 -11.75 11.27 26.87
CA LEU A 80 -12.00 11.47 28.29
C LEU A 80 -12.42 10.18 29.00
N ASP A 81 -13.45 9.47 28.49
CA ASP A 81 -13.94 8.20 29.05
C ASP A 81 -14.12 7.12 27.96
N PRO A 82 -13.17 6.20 27.81
CA PRO A 82 -13.22 5.17 26.78
C PRO A 82 -14.03 3.93 27.16
N THR A 83 -14.60 3.84 28.37
CA THR A 83 -15.11 2.61 28.97
C THR A 83 -16.07 1.83 28.08
N GLN A 84 -17.06 2.49 27.48
CA GLN A 84 -18.06 1.82 26.63
C GLN A 84 -17.44 1.31 25.32
N LYS A 85 -16.56 2.10 24.71
CA LYS A 85 -15.90 1.75 23.46
C LYS A 85 -14.90 0.61 23.67
N LEU A 86 -14.14 0.62 24.76
CA LEU A 86 -13.24 -0.49 25.10
C LEU A 86 -13.98 -1.82 25.25
N LYS A 87 -15.17 -1.78 25.88
CA LYS A 87 -16.02 -2.99 25.97
C LYS A 87 -16.46 -3.48 24.57
N ALA A 88 -16.92 -2.58 23.72
CA ALA A 88 -17.35 -2.94 22.36
C ALA A 88 -16.20 -3.51 21.52
N ILE A 89 -14.97 -2.97 21.64
CA ILE A 89 -13.77 -3.50 20.98
C ILE A 89 -13.46 -4.92 21.51
N HIS A 90 -13.53 -5.13 22.81
CA HIS A 90 -13.35 -6.46 23.42
C HIS A 90 -14.37 -7.48 22.89
N ASP A 91 -15.65 -7.12 22.87
CA ASP A 91 -16.73 -8.02 22.44
C ASP A 91 -16.53 -8.46 20.96
N VAL A 92 -16.09 -7.56 20.07
CA VAL A 92 -15.84 -7.95 18.67
C VAL A 92 -14.57 -8.78 18.52
N ALA A 93 -13.53 -8.51 19.29
CA ALA A 93 -12.31 -9.31 19.28
C ALA A 93 -12.60 -10.76 19.72
N GLU A 94 -13.34 -10.95 20.82
CA GLU A 94 -13.73 -12.26 21.32
C GLU A 94 -14.57 -13.03 20.28
N GLU A 95 -15.56 -12.38 19.68
CA GLU A 95 -16.44 -13.02 18.70
C GLU A 95 -15.68 -13.36 17.40
N ALA A 96 -14.78 -12.50 16.92
CA ALA A 96 -13.93 -12.77 15.76
C ALA A 96 -13.03 -13.99 16.00
N HIS A 97 -12.37 -14.05 17.15
CA HIS A 97 -11.50 -15.17 17.51
C HIS A 97 -12.26 -16.49 17.61
N ARG A 98 -13.50 -16.47 18.11
CA ARG A 98 -14.36 -17.65 18.21
C ARG A 98 -14.59 -18.34 16.87
N VAL A 99 -14.55 -17.60 15.77
CA VAL A 99 -14.78 -18.11 14.41
C VAL A 99 -13.50 -18.19 13.57
N GLY A 100 -12.33 -17.87 14.15
CA GLY A 100 -11.03 -17.92 13.48
C GLY A 100 -10.73 -16.71 12.59
N ASN A 101 -11.43 -15.61 12.78
CA ASN A 101 -11.13 -14.32 12.15
C ASN A 101 -10.23 -13.46 13.05
N HIS A 102 -9.60 -12.45 12.45
CA HIS A 102 -8.93 -11.38 13.16
C HIS A 102 -9.77 -10.11 13.13
N ALA A 103 -9.61 -9.26 14.12
CA ALA A 103 -10.25 -7.95 14.17
C ALA A 103 -9.24 -6.87 14.54
N PHE A 104 -9.41 -5.67 13.97
CA PHE A 104 -8.60 -4.51 14.28
C PHE A 104 -9.49 -3.26 14.36
N VAL A 105 -9.06 -2.28 15.14
CA VAL A 105 -9.86 -1.10 15.44
C VAL A 105 -9.27 0.14 14.80
N TYR A 106 -10.13 0.92 14.13
CA TYR A 106 -9.82 2.25 13.62
C TYR A 106 -9.69 3.25 14.77
N ILE A 107 -8.63 4.07 14.72
CA ILE A 107 -8.42 5.24 15.58
C ILE A 107 -7.80 6.38 14.75
N ALA A 108 -8.08 7.63 15.12
CA ALA A 108 -7.41 8.77 14.52
C ALA A 108 -6.00 8.98 15.10
N GLY A 109 -5.08 9.47 14.28
CA GLY A 109 -3.71 9.80 14.67
C GLY A 109 -3.60 11.15 15.39
N THR A 110 -3.66 12.24 14.61
CA THR A 110 -3.49 13.60 15.14
C THR A 110 -4.76 14.45 15.12
N GLU A 111 -5.84 13.91 14.59
CA GLU A 111 -7.18 14.52 14.59
C GLU A 111 -7.94 14.20 15.89
N CYS A 112 -8.76 15.12 16.36
CA CYS A 112 -9.72 14.86 17.43
C CYS A 112 -11.01 15.65 17.22
N ILE A 113 -12.12 14.92 17.06
CA ILE A 113 -13.44 15.52 16.83
C ILE A 113 -14.23 15.55 18.14
N THR A 114 -14.85 16.69 18.43
CA THR A 114 -15.88 16.83 19.47
C THR A 114 -17.24 16.89 18.80
N ALA A 115 -18.09 15.89 19.03
CA ALA A 115 -19.45 15.88 18.52
C ALA A 115 -20.31 16.93 19.22
N HIS A 116 -21.18 17.60 18.44
CA HIS A 116 -22.07 18.65 18.97
C HIS A 116 -21.36 19.71 19.83
N ALA A 117 -20.21 20.18 19.35
CA ALA A 117 -19.33 21.12 20.07
C ALA A 117 -20.00 22.46 20.40
N ASP A 118 -21.04 22.84 19.65
CA ASP A 118 -21.89 24.02 19.93
C ASP A 118 -22.79 23.82 21.14
N GLN A 119 -23.04 22.58 21.57
CA GLN A 119 -23.94 22.23 22.69
C GLN A 119 -23.21 21.72 23.93
N THR A 120 -21.87 21.54 23.84
CA THR A 120 -21.07 21.08 24.97
C THR A 120 -20.14 22.17 25.52
N PRO A 121 -20.00 22.26 26.86
CA PRO A 121 -19.05 23.19 27.47
C PRO A 121 -17.59 22.75 27.28
N HIS A 122 -17.35 21.48 27.06
CA HIS A 122 -16.05 20.85 26.96
C HIS A 122 -15.77 20.40 25.53
N THR A 123 -14.77 21.00 24.89
CA THR A 123 -14.17 20.54 23.63
C THR A 123 -12.66 20.54 23.81
N LEU A 124 -11.94 19.78 23.00
CA LEU A 124 -10.48 19.77 23.12
C LEU A 124 -9.89 21.16 22.91
N ALA A 125 -10.43 21.95 21.97
CA ALA A 125 -9.98 23.31 21.74
C ALA A 125 -10.23 24.25 22.92
N LYS A 126 -11.33 24.07 23.65
CA LYS A 126 -11.63 24.90 24.85
C LYS A 126 -10.80 24.50 26.05
N ASP A 127 -10.63 23.20 26.27
CA ASP A 127 -9.96 22.66 27.46
C ASP A 127 -8.43 22.70 27.32
N HIS A 128 -7.89 22.51 26.09
CA HIS A 128 -6.46 22.40 25.80
C HIS A 128 -6.03 23.15 24.52
N PRO A 129 -6.24 24.48 24.45
CA PRO A 129 -5.92 25.26 23.24
C PRO A 129 -4.43 25.31 22.93
N ASP A 130 -3.57 24.99 23.90
CA ASP A 130 -2.12 24.89 23.76
C ASP A 130 -1.65 23.58 23.05
N TRP A 131 -2.48 22.55 22.99
CA TRP A 131 -2.13 21.29 22.32
C TRP A 131 -2.27 21.33 20.80
N LEU A 132 -2.97 22.33 20.27
CA LEU A 132 -3.36 22.38 18.87
C LEU A 132 -2.19 22.73 17.96
N GLN A 133 -2.13 22.10 16.81
CA GLN A 133 -1.25 22.51 15.73
C GLN A 133 -1.56 23.96 15.31
N ARG A 134 -0.54 24.69 14.87
CA ARG A 134 -0.66 26.09 14.46
C ARG A 134 0.11 26.36 13.18
N ASN A 135 -0.42 27.25 12.34
CA ASN A 135 0.36 27.81 11.24
C ASN A 135 1.37 28.85 11.76
N ILE A 136 2.22 29.35 10.86
CA ILE A 136 3.27 30.34 11.22
C ILE A 136 2.71 31.65 11.79
N ALA A 137 1.48 32.04 11.43
CA ALA A 137 0.79 33.20 11.97
C ALA A 137 0.14 32.95 13.36
N GLY A 138 0.28 31.73 13.89
CA GLY A 138 -0.29 31.34 15.19
C GLY A 138 -1.76 30.91 15.14
N LYS A 139 -2.40 30.86 13.98
CA LYS A 139 -3.79 30.37 13.83
C LYS A 139 -3.84 28.89 14.22
N PRO A 140 -4.70 28.47 15.15
CA PRO A 140 -4.85 27.07 15.52
C PRO A 140 -5.61 26.29 14.43
N ALA A 141 -5.30 25.00 14.30
CA ALA A 141 -5.97 24.07 13.41
C ALA A 141 -7.30 23.61 14.03
N ILE A 142 -8.33 24.42 13.83
CA ILE A 142 -9.70 24.18 14.28
C ILE A 142 -10.63 24.34 13.08
N PHE A 143 -11.46 23.32 12.84
CA PHE A 143 -12.36 23.26 11.71
C PHE A 143 -13.77 22.92 12.20
N GLY A 144 -14.77 23.50 11.53
CA GLY A 144 -16.18 23.28 11.87
C GLY A 144 -16.88 22.36 10.88
N GLY A 145 -18.09 22.02 11.19
CA GLY A 145 -18.93 21.18 10.34
C GLY A 145 -19.03 21.66 8.90
N GLY A 146 -18.85 20.74 7.96
CA GLY A 146 -18.86 20.99 6.52
C GLY A 146 -17.50 21.33 5.91
N THR A 147 -16.42 21.43 6.69
CA THR A 147 -15.05 21.55 6.16
C THR A 147 -14.64 20.29 5.42
N ALA A 148 -15.03 19.13 5.96
CA ALA A 148 -14.91 17.84 5.29
C ALA A 148 -16.19 17.03 5.49
N PHE A 149 -16.41 15.99 4.67
CA PHE A 149 -17.67 15.22 4.70
C PHE A 149 -17.85 14.43 6.02
N TRP A 150 -16.77 14.14 6.75
CA TRP A 150 -16.81 13.45 8.05
C TRP A 150 -17.02 14.38 9.23
N ILE A 151 -16.85 15.70 9.05
CA ILE A 151 -17.10 16.73 10.07
C ILE A 151 -18.55 17.19 9.93
N ARG A 152 -19.43 16.67 10.78
CA ARG A 152 -20.86 16.94 10.71
C ARG A 152 -21.19 18.38 11.15
N PRO A 153 -22.32 18.95 10.68
CA PRO A 153 -22.79 20.23 11.23
C PRO A 153 -22.89 20.19 12.76
N GLY A 154 -22.30 21.18 13.43
CA GLY A 154 -22.24 21.27 14.89
C GLY A 154 -21.04 20.56 15.54
N ASP A 155 -20.30 19.75 14.80
CA ASP A 155 -19.05 19.15 15.31
C ASP A 155 -17.88 20.15 15.18
N GLU A 156 -16.87 19.98 16.04
CA GLU A 156 -15.59 20.67 15.98
C GLU A 156 -14.49 19.63 15.76
N ASP A 157 -13.71 19.84 14.73
CA ASP A 157 -12.51 19.06 14.45
C ASP A 157 -11.27 19.88 14.79
N VAL A 158 -10.33 19.28 15.50
CA VAL A 158 -9.06 19.91 15.86
C VAL A 158 -7.89 18.98 15.58
N TRP A 159 -6.77 19.58 15.21
CA TRP A 159 -5.53 18.84 14.93
C TRP A 159 -4.51 19.12 16.03
N VAL A 160 -4.01 18.05 16.62
CA VAL A 160 -3.19 18.06 17.82
C VAL A 160 -1.72 17.91 17.47
N SER A 161 -0.86 18.68 18.13
CA SER A 161 0.58 18.51 18.00
C SER A 161 1.04 17.18 18.62
N PRO A 162 1.76 16.32 17.88
CA PRO A 162 2.31 15.10 18.46
C PRO A 162 3.37 15.36 19.54
N PHE A 163 3.78 16.61 19.72
CA PHE A 163 4.69 17.04 20.80
C PHE A 163 3.95 17.58 22.03
N ALA A 164 2.64 17.77 22.00
CA ALA A 164 1.85 18.19 23.17
C ALA A 164 1.88 17.10 24.25
N THR A 165 2.69 17.30 25.28
CA THR A 165 3.06 16.25 26.24
C THR A 165 1.87 15.69 27.01
N GLY A 166 0.88 16.54 27.38
CA GLY A 166 -0.32 16.13 28.08
C GLY A 166 -1.21 15.22 27.22
N TRP A 167 -1.45 15.63 25.98
CA TRP A 167 -2.21 14.84 25.01
C TRP A 167 -1.51 13.51 24.71
N ARG A 168 -0.22 13.55 24.37
CA ARG A 168 0.58 12.35 24.03
C ARG A 168 0.55 11.31 25.13
N LYS A 169 0.67 11.73 26.40
CA LYS A 169 0.58 10.85 27.56
C LYS A 169 -0.77 10.10 27.61
N THR A 170 -1.88 10.84 27.49
CA THR A 170 -3.23 10.26 27.53
C THR A 170 -3.48 9.40 26.29
N TYR A 171 -3.06 9.84 25.10
CA TYR A 171 -3.17 9.08 23.87
C TYR A 171 -2.50 7.69 24.00
N MET A 172 -1.26 7.65 24.48
CA MET A 172 -0.54 6.38 24.68
C MET A 172 -1.16 5.50 25.77
N GLU A 173 -1.81 6.10 26.76
CA GLU A 173 -2.61 5.34 27.72
C GLU A 173 -3.83 4.69 27.04
N ARG A 174 -4.53 5.40 26.16
CA ARG A 174 -5.64 4.85 25.36
C ARG A 174 -5.17 3.71 24.45
N VAL A 175 -4.03 3.87 23.79
CA VAL A 175 -3.39 2.80 23.00
C VAL A 175 -3.17 1.54 23.84
N ARG A 176 -2.63 1.66 25.05
CA ARG A 176 -2.44 0.51 25.94
C ARG A 176 -3.77 -0.13 26.39
N GLN A 177 -4.79 0.68 26.66
CA GLN A 177 -6.12 0.18 27.01
C GLN A 177 -6.78 -0.56 25.84
N ILE A 178 -6.66 -0.03 24.61
CA ILE A 178 -7.10 -0.74 23.39
C ILE A 178 -6.37 -2.06 23.25
N ALA A 179 -5.06 -2.10 23.39
CA ALA A 179 -4.28 -3.33 23.29
C ALA A 179 -4.66 -4.37 24.35
N ALA A 180 -5.13 -3.94 25.52
CA ALA A 180 -5.60 -4.81 26.59
C ALA A 180 -6.96 -5.48 26.31
N THR A 181 -7.72 -4.99 25.31
CA THR A 181 -9.02 -5.60 24.93
C THR A 181 -8.87 -6.96 24.25
N GLY A 182 -7.68 -7.32 23.80
CA GLY A 182 -7.43 -8.55 23.03
C GLY A 182 -7.58 -8.36 21.52
N ILE A 183 -7.84 -7.15 21.03
CA ILE A 183 -7.91 -6.84 19.59
C ILE A 183 -6.59 -7.17 18.91
N ASP A 184 -6.61 -7.63 17.64
CA ASP A 184 -5.43 -8.07 16.91
C ASP A 184 -4.64 -6.94 16.28
N GLY A 185 -5.27 -5.79 16.03
CA GLY A 185 -4.61 -4.66 15.40
C GLY A 185 -5.20 -3.32 15.78
N ILE A 186 -4.38 -2.27 15.61
CA ILE A 186 -4.77 -0.88 15.70
C ILE A 186 -4.50 -0.25 14.34
N TYR A 187 -5.55 0.27 13.72
CA TYR A 187 -5.54 0.98 12.46
C TYR A 187 -5.56 2.47 12.74
N ILE A 188 -4.52 3.18 12.31
CA ILE A 188 -4.29 4.57 12.68
C ILE A 188 -4.44 5.44 11.43
N ASP A 189 -5.55 6.14 11.32
CA ASP A 189 -5.80 7.10 10.25
C ASP A 189 -5.23 8.47 10.57
N ILE A 190 -4.94 9.24 9.53
CA ILE A 190 -4.51 10.65 9.59
C ILE A 190 -3.43 10.98 10.63
N PRO A 191 -2.31 10.22 10.68
CA PRO A 191 -1.17 10.62 11.49
C PRO A 191 -0.35 11.70 10.75
N TYR A 192 -0.94 12.91 10.59
CA TYR A 192 -0.44 13.94 9.70
C TYR A 192 -0.18 15.26 10.41
N TRP A 193 0.72 16.05 9.83
CA TRP A 193 0.72 17.50 10.06
C TRP A 193 -0.42 18.13 9.26
N MET A 194 -1.14 19.06 9.88
CA MET A 194 -2.24 19.74 9.22
C MET A 194 -1.76 20.64 8.08
N THR A 195 -1.86 20.14 6.85
CA THR A 195 -1.45 20.83 5.63
C THR A 195 -2.34 20.51 4.43
N HIS A 196 -3.49 19.82 4.62
CA HIS A 196 -4.31 19.33 3.51
C HIS A 196 -5.72 19.95 3.43
N PHE A 197 -6.13 20.78 4.41
CA PHE A 197 -7.38 21.52 4.30
C PHE A 197 -7.15 22.90 3.67
N ASP A 198 -8.19 23.42 3.01
CA ASP A 198 -8.18 24.71 2.33
C ASP A 198 -7.54 25.82 3.17
N GLY A 199 -6.49 26.43 2.64
CA GLY A 199 -5.72 27.47 3.29
C GLY A 199 -4.68 26.98 4.30
N TRP A 200 -4.39 25.66 4.30
CA TRP A 200 -3.33 25.04 5.09
C TRP A 200 -2.26 24.34 4.24
N GLU A 201 -2.47 24.18 2.95
CA GLU A 201 -1.66 23.34 2.06
C GLU A 201 -0.17 23.69 2.07
N ASP A 202 0.14 24.97 2.03
CA ASP A 202 1.53 25.46 2.00
C ASP A 202 2.01 26.04 3.34
N THR A 203 1.32 25.72 4.43
CA THR A 203 1.66 26.27 5.75
C THR A 203 2.89 25.64 6.38
N TRP A 204 3.26 24.44 5.96
CA TRP A 204 4.35 23.65 6.56
C TRP A 204 4.25 23.50 8.08
N ALA A 205 3.02 23.45 8.61
CA ALA A 205 2.72 23.34 10.03
C ALA A 205 3.43 22.10 10.66
N SER A 206 3.66 22.05 11.98
CA SER A 206 3.05 22.96 12.97
C SER A 206 4.09 23.87 13.61
N PHE A 207 3.66 25.11 13.90
CA PHE A 207 4.45 26.12 14.60
C PHE A 207 3.91 26.38 16.02
N ASP A 208 3.26 25.39 16.64
CA ASP A 208 2.93 25.41 18.06
C ASP A 208 4.21 25.39 18.91
N ASP A 209 4.10 25.83 20.16
CA ASP A 209 5.27 26.04 21.01
C ASP A 209 6.00 24.72 21.35
N TYR A 210 5.29 23.59 21.44
CA TYR A 210 5.91 22.28 21.68
C TYR A 210 6.75 21.84 20.49
N THR A 211 6.21 21.95 19.27
CA THR A 211 6.90 21.56 18.04
C THR A 211 8.12 22.45 17.77
N VAL A 212 7.98 23.78 17.94
CA VAL A 212 9.08 24.73 17.77
C VAL A 212 10.19 24.48 18.80
N ALA A 213 9.83 24.22 20.06
CA ALA A 213 10.82 23.91 21.10
C ALA A 213 11.57 22.60 20.80
N ALA A 214 10.88 21.55 20.34
CA ALA A 214 11.50 20.28 19.95
C ALA A 214 12.46 20.44 18.77
N PHE A 215 12.07 21.17 17.73
CA PHE A 215 12.94 21.47 16.60
C PHE A 215 14.19 22.25 17.02
N LYS A 216 14.02 23.29 17.85
CA LYS A 216 15.14 24.08 18.36
C LYS A 216 16.09 23.25 19.20
N GLN A 217 15.56 22.37 20.05
CA GLN A 217 16.38 21.45 20.85
C GLN A 217 17.21 20.53 19.96
N GLN A 218 16.64 20.01 18.87
CA GLN A 218 17.31 19.05 17.98
C GLN A 218 18.34 19.72 17.06
N THR A 219 18.04 20.93 16.55
CA THR A 219 18.79 21.53 15.43
C THR A 219 19.53 22.81 15.81
N GLY A 220 19.17 23.43 16.93
CA GLY A 220 19.62 24.77 17.32
C GLY A 220 18.92 25.92 16.56
N LEU A 221 18.02 25.61 15.61
CA LEU A 221 17.32 26.60 14.78
C LEU A 221 15.96 26.95 15.37
N ASP A 222 15.51 28.19 15.14
CA ASP A 222 14.17 28.65 15.48
C ASP A 222 13.25 28.55 14.26
N ALA A 223 12.27 27.64 14.31
CA ALA A 223 11.39 27.39 13.17
C ALA A 223 10.57 28.62 12.73
N LYS A 224 10.30 29.56 13.66
CA LYS A 224 9.53 30.77 13.33
C LYS A 224 10.34 31.87 12.65
N HIS A 225 11.69 31.80 12.73
CA HIS A 225 12.55 32.90 12.30
C HIS A 225 13.66 32.50 11.32
N ASP A 226 14.15 31.26 11.38
CA ASP A 226 15.35 30.84 10.65
C ASP A 226 15.04 30.12 9.33
N LEU A 227 13.76 29.85 9.02
CA LEU A 227 13.33 29.08 7.85
C LEU A 227 12.84 29.98 6.72
N LYS A 228 13.17 29.61 5.49
CA LYS A 228 12.49 30.08 4.27
C LYS A 228 11.49 29.01 3.83
N LEU A 229 10.26 29.14 4.31
CA LEU A 229 9.22 28.15 4.06
C LEU A 229 8.99 27.93 2.56
N GLY A 230 8.93 26.68 2.13
CA GLY A 230 8.77 26.28 0.74
C GLY A 230 10.03 26.37 -0.12
N ASP A 231 11.14 26.90 0.39
CA ASP A 231 12.41 26.98 -0.34
C ASP A 231 13.27 25.73 -0.05
N PHE A 232 13.16 24.73 -0.89
CA PHE A 232 13.97 23.49 -0.78
C PHE A 232 15.47 23.73 -1.05
N SER A 233 15.90 24.91 -1.46
CA SER A 233 17.32 25.27 -1.52
C SER A 233 17.87 25.72 -0.17
N ASP A 234 17.01 26.14 0.76
CA ASP A 234 17.38 26.55 2.11
C ASP A 234 17.71 25.32 2.99
N PRO A 235 18.96 25.20 3.50
CA PRO A 235 19.33 24.08 4.37
C PRO A 235 18.55 24.01 5.69
N ALA A 236 18.09 25.17 6.20
CA ALA A 236 17.29 25.22 7.42
C ALA A 236 15.87 24.66 7.15
N PHE A 237 15.27 25.01 6.02
CA PHE A 237 13.98 24.46 5.63
C PHE A 237 14.04 22.93 5.36
N ARG A 238 15.11 22.45 4.73
CA ARG A 238 15.31 20.98 4.57
C ARG A 238 15.33 20.25 5.91
N LYS A 239 16.01 20.81 6.92
CA LYS A 239 15.99 20.25 8.29
C LYS A 239 14.60 20.24 8.90
N TRP A 240 13.78 21.27 8.62
CA TRP A 240 12.38 21.31 9.06
C TRP A 240 11.55 20.20 8.43
N VAL A 241 11.70 19.98 7.13
CA VAL A 241 11.04 18.88 6.41
C VAL A 241 11.42 17.52 7.01
N GLU A 242 12.73 17.27 7.18
CA GLU A 242 13.23 16.02 7.78
C GLU A 242 12.73 15.83 9.22
N PHE A 243 12.74 16.90 10.03
CA PHE A 243 12.21 16.88 11.40
C PHE A 243 10.73 16.50 11.43
N ARG A 244 9.91 17.05 10.55
CA ARG A 244 8.46 16.75 10.49
C ARG A 244 8.19 15.30 10.11
N ILE A 245 8.91 14.76 9.14
CA ILE A 245 8.84 13.33 8.76
C ILE A 245 9.26 12.45 9.93
N GLN A 246 10.37 12.78 10.58
CA GLN A 246 10.87 12.02 11.72
C GLN A 246 9.90 12.06 12.91
N ALA A 247 9.26 13.21 13.16
CA ALA A 247 8.30 13.37 14.25
C ALA A 247 7.08 12.45 14.11
N ILE A 248 6.48 12.37 12.93
CA ILE A 248 5.36 11.45 12.67
C ILE A 248 5.84 9.99 12.74
N THR A 249 7.02 9.69 12.18
CA THR A 249 7.62 8.35 12.28
C THR A 249 7.83 7.93 13.74
N ASP A 250 8.31 8.82 14.58
CA ASP A 250 8.54 8.56 16.00
C ASP A 250 7.23 8.44 16.79
N PHE A 251 6.21 9.20 16.42
CA PHE A 251 4.88 9.10 17.01
C PHE A 251 4.27 7.71 16.74
N LEU A 252 4.31 7.24 15.49
CA LEU A 252 3.83 5.89 15.16
C LEU A 252 4.68 4.78 15.80
N ARG A 253 6.00 4.97 15.89
CA ARG A 253 6.87 4.04 16.64
C ARG A 253 6.46 3.95 18.11
N GLU A 254 6.11 5.06 18.74
CA GLU A 254 5.67 5.08 20.14
C GLU A 254 4.30 4.39 20.31
N ILE A 255 3.38 4.57 19.36
CA ILE A 255 2.11 3.83 19.32
C ILE A 255 2.39 2.32 19.28
N ASP A 256 3.23 1.87 18.35
CA ASP A 256 3.62 0.46 18.21
C ASP A 256 4.20 -0.11 19.51
N GLN A 257 5.15 0.61 20.11
CA GLN A 257 5.81 0.19 21.34
C GLN A 257 4.83 0.11 22.53
N ASN A 258 3.93 1.09 22.68
CA ASN A 258 2.94 1.10 23.74
C ASN A 258 1.91 -0.02 23.57
N ALA A 259 1.42 -0.25 22.36
CA ALA A 259 0.51 -1.34 22.08
C ALA A 259 1.16 -2.71 22.39
N LYS A 260 2.36 -2.94 21.88
CA LYS A 260 3.12 -4.20 22.05
C LYS A 260 3.61 -4.41 23.49
N SER A 261 3.75 -3.35 24.28
CA SER A 261 4.07 -3.49 25.71
C SER A 261 2.98 -4.20 26.51
N VAL A 262 1.74 -4.18 26.02
CA VAL A 262 0.56 -4.83 26.62
C VAL A 262 0.22 -6.11 25.88
N ASN A 263 0.13 -6.08 24.57
CA ASN A 263 -0.13 -7.24 23.72
C ASN A 263 0.99 -7.39 22.66
N PRO A 264 2.01 -8.23 22.88
CA PRO A 264 3.13 -8.38 21.95
C PRO A 264 2.74 -8.87 20.55
N LYS A 265 1.53 -9.41 20.36
CA LYS A 265 1.04 -9.90 19.07
C LYS A 265 0.26 -8.87 18.26
N ILE A 266 -0.15 -7.77 18.91
CA ILE A 266 -0.94 -6.73 18.24
C ILE A 266 -0.17 -6.12 17.07
N LYS A 267 -0.90 -5.73 16.03
CA LYS A 267 -0.35 -5.10 14.83
C LYS A 267 -0.70 -3.63 14.77
N THR A 268 0.24 -2.81 14.35
CA THR A 268 0.02 -1.39 14.09
C THR A 268 0.01 -1.14 12.59
N ILE A 269 -1.05 -0.51 12.11
CA ILE A 269 -1.38 -0.41 10.70
C ILE A 269 -1.84 1.02 10.42
N PRO A 270 -0.93 1.98 10.14
CA PRO A 270 -1.36 3.31 9.77
C PRO A 270 -2.03 3.31 8.39
N GLU A 271 -3.06 4.13 8.24
CA GLU A 271 -3.64 4.51 6.96
C GLU A 271 -2.91 5.74 6.42
N ILE A 272 -2.47 5.66 5.16
CA ILE A 272 -1.65 6.71 4.55
C ILE A 272 -2.17 6.97 3.14
N TYR A 273 -2.72 8.17 2.90
CA TYR A 273 -3.15 8.58 1.56
C TYR A 273 -2.01 9.04 0.64
N PRO A 274 -0.95 9.71 1.13
CA PRO A 274 0.17 10.03 0.25
C PRO A 274 0.87 8.75 -0.23
N GLY A 275 1.20 8.75 -1.52
CA GLY A 275 1.94 7.65 -2.13
C GLY A 275 3.45 7.84 -2.06
N ILE A 276 4.08 7.75 -3.24
CA ILE A 276 5.51 8.00 -3.42
C ILE A 276 5.81 9.48 -3.74
N GLU A 277 4.79 10.30 -3.87
CA GLU A 277 4.77 11.68 -4.36
C GLU A 277 5.14 12.69 -3.27
N GLU A 278 5.05 13.97 -3.59
CA GLU A 278 5.43 15.08 -2.72
C GLU A 278 4.49 15.26 -1.50
N GLU A 279 3.22 14.92 -1.64
CA GLU A 279 2.26 15.01 -0.54
C GLU A 279 2.79 14.37 0.74
N ALA A 280 3.47 13.23 0.64
CA ALA A 280 4.10 12.57 1.78
C ALA A 280 5.05 13.50 2.57
N VAL A 281 5.72 14.42 1.88
CA VAL A 281 6.62 15.40 2.49
C VAL A 281 5.83 16.51 3.19
N ARG A 282 4.73 16.97 2.57
CA ARG A 282 3.89 18.04 3.12
C ARG A 282 3.20 17.63 4.41
N VAL A 283 2.57 16.47 4.43
CA VAL A 283 1.91 15.95 5.63
C VAL A 283 2.85 15.28 6.62
N GLY A 284 4.10 15.01 6.24
CA GLY A 284 5.11 14.38 7.09
C GLY A 284 4.96 12.86 7.26
N SER A 285 3.99 12.24 6.59
CA SER A 285 3.78 10.78 6.61
C SER A 285 4.45 10.13 5.41
N ASP A 286 5.75 9.92 5.53
CA ASP A 286 6.56 9.28 4.52
C ASP A 286 6.46 7.75 4.60
N VAL A 287 5.76 7.14 3.65
CA VAL A 287 5.54 5.69 3.58
C VAL A 287 6.84 4.90 3.70
N TYR A 288 7.92 5.36 3.04
CA TYR A 288 9.21 4.70 3.13
C TYR A 288 9.72 4.66 4.59
N SER A 289 9.66 5.77 5.32
CA SER A 289 10.11 5.84 6.71
C SER A 289 9.19 5.05 7.65
N LEU A 290 7.88 5.11 7.42
CA LEU A 290 6.88 4.49 8.28
C LEU A 290 6.97 2.95 8.29
N TYR A 291 7.24 2.31 7.15
CA TYR A 291 7.43 0.86 7.12
C TYR A 291 8.55 0.34 8.03
N ALA A 292 9.49 1.19 8.42
CA ALA A 292 10.54 0.80 9.36
C ALA A 292 10.02 0.57 10.80
N VAL A 293 8.87 1.15 11.15
CA VAL A 293 8.41 1.23 12.54
C VAL A 293 7.03 0.61 12.81
N VAL A 294 6.30 0.21 11.76
CA VAL A 294 4.96 -0.39 11.85
C VAL A 294 4.90 -1.79 11.26
N ASP A 295 3.82 -2.54 11.48
CA ASP A 295 3.69 -3.93 11.00
C ASP A 295 3.18 -4.04 9.57
N ALA A 296 2.30 -3.13 9.14
CA ALA A 296 1.76 -2.99 7.80
C ALA A 296 1.38 -1.54 7.55
N ILE A 297 1.14 -1.17 6.30
CA ILE A 297 0.51 0.11 5.97
C ILE A 297 -0.72 -0.16 5.10
N ALA A 298 -1.82 0.49 5.42
CA ALA A 298 -3.00 0.58 4.59
C ALA A 298 -2.88 1.85 3.73
N HIS A 299 -2.83 1.66 2.43
CA HIS A 299 -2.67 2.77 1.50
C HIS A 299 -4.04 3.19 0.97
N GLU A 300 -4.43 4.40 1.30
CA GLU A 300 -5.49 5.11 0.62
C GLU A 300 -4.95 5.67 -0.69
N TYR A 301 -4.47 4.77 -1.55
CA TYR A 301 -3.72 5.15 -2.74
C TYR A 301 -4.64 5.39 -3.92
N GLU A 302 -4.76 6.65 -4.25
CA GLU A 302 -5.55 7.12 -5.38
C GLU A 302 -4.73 7.22 -6.65
N PHE A 303 -5.44 7.23 -7.77
CA PHE A 303 -4.84 7.30 -9.10
C PHE A 303 -4.66 8.73 -9.62
N GLY A 304 -4.87 9.77 -8.83
CA GLY A 304 -4.78 11.16 -9.29
C GLY A 304 -6.10 11.93 -9.11
N ASP A 305 -6.12 13.15 -9.59
CA ASP A 305 -7.08 14.18 -9.22
C ASP A 305 -8.56 13.80 -9.40
N GLY A 306 -9.27 13.69 -8.31
CA GLY A 306 -10.69 14.00 -8.17
C GLY A 306 -11.72 12.98 -8.62
N ASP A 307 -11.39 11.88 -9.29
CA ASP A 307 -12.35 10.82 -9.62
C ASP A 307 -11.91 9.47 -9.07
N HIS A 308 -12.56 9.03 -8.00
CA HIS A 308 -12.22 7.84 -7.26
C HIS A 308 -12.63 6.52 -7.94
N MET A 309 -13.34 6.56 -9.07
CA MET A 309 -13.85 5.35 -9.72
C MET A 309 -12.79 4.66 -10.57
N ALA A 310 -12.50 3.40 -10.29
CA ALA A 310 -11.60 2.59 -11.10
C ALA A 310 -12.06 2.49 -12.58
N SER A 311 -13.35 2.64 -12.85
CA SER A 311 -13.89 2.69 -14.21
C SER A 311 -13.48 3.93 -15.00
N SER A 312 -13.08 5.02 -14.35
CA SER A 312 -12.62 6.25 -14.98
C SER A 312 -11.14 6.19 -15.38
N ARG A 313 -10.41 5.17 -14.96
CA ARG A 313 -8.96 5.06 -15.11
C ARG A 313 -8.54 4.67 -16.52
N THR A 314 -7.54 5.39 -17.03
CA THR A 314 -6.86 5.09 -18.28
C THR A 314 -5.83 3.97 -18.12
N PRO A 315 -5.33 3.35 -19.21
CA PRO A 315 -4.23 2.41 -19.10
C PRO A 315 -2.98 2.99 -18.41
N LEU A 316 -2.68 4.28 -18.62
CA LEU A 316 -1.56 4.95 -17.92
C LEU A 316 -1.78 5.00 -16.42
N ASP A 317 -2.98 5.31 -15.95
CA ASP A 317 -3.30 5.35 -14.52
C ASP A 317 -3.10 3.97 -13.89
N TRP A 318 -3.50 2.90 -14.57
CA TRP A 318 -3.25 1.54 -14.10
C TRP A 318 -1.76 1.19 -14.01
N PHE A 319 -0.93 1.64 -14.95
CA PHE A 319 0.52 1.46 -14.84
C PHE A 319 1.12 2.28 -13.70
N ARG A 320 0.67 3.52 -13.48
CA ARG A 320 1.08 4.35 -12.34
C ARG A 320 0.73 3.66 -11.01
N TYR A 321 -0.44 3.06 -10.95
CA TYR A 321 -0.88 2.29 -9.79
C TYR A 321 0.01 1.08 -9.53
N GLN A 322 0.41 0.35 -10.57
CA GLN A 322 1.39 -0.73 -10.44
C GLN A 322 2.73 -0.21 -9.91
N VAL A 323 3.22 0.93 -10.38
CA VAL A 323 4.45 1.57 -9.87
C VAL A 323 4.34 1.85 -8.38
N GLY A 324 3.23 2.43 -7.92
CA GLY A 324 2.98 2.69 -6.50
C GLY A 324 3.01 1.42 -5.67
N MET A 325 2.24 0.41 -6.04
CA MET A 325 2.16 -0.86 -5.31
C MET A 325 3.51 -1.60 -5.24
N HIS A 326 4.26 -1.65 -6.34
CA HIS A 326 5.60 -2.25 -6.33
C HIS A 326 6.57 -1.45 -5.45
N SER A 327 6.45 -0.11 -5.42
CA SER A 327 7.25 0.75 -4.54
C SER A 327 6.92 0.49 -3.07
N PHE A 328 5.66 0.45 -2.71
CA PHE A 328 5.22 0.17 -1.33
C PHE A 328 5.72 -1.20 -0.85
N ARG A 329 5.63 -2.22 -1.70
CA ARG A 329 6.15 -3.55 -1.37
C ARG A 329 7.67 -3.55 -1.17
N ALA A 330 8.41 -2.79 -1.97
CA ALA A 330 9.85 -2.65 -1.79
C ALA A 330 10.19 -1.92 -0.47
N PHE A 331 9.41 -0.89 -0.10
CA PHE A 331 9.57 -0.19 1.17
C PHE A 331 9.20 -1.07 2.36
N ALA A 332 8.21 -1.93 2.19
CA ALA A 332 7.69 -2.83 3.20
C ALA A 332 8.64 -3.99 3.57
N GLN A 333 9.56 -4.37 2.67
CA GLN A 333 10.53 -5.44 2.91
C GLN A 333 9.90 -6.74 3.45
N GLY A 334 8.80 -7.18 2.81
CA GLY A 334 8.07 -8.39 3.18
C GLY A 334 6.93 -8.19 4.19
N LYS A 335 6.74 -6.99 4.72
CA LYS A 335 5.52 -6.64 5.45
C LYS A 335 4.34 -6.49 4.49
N ALA A 336 3.12 -6.54 5.02
CA ALA A 336 1.91 -6.38 4.23
C ALA A 336 1.77 -4.98 3.64
N THR A 337 1.17 -4.94 2.46
CA THR A 337 0.81 -3.72 1.73
C THR A 337 -0.68 -3.78 1.46
N TRP A 338 -1.48 -3.14 2.29
CA TRP A 338 -2.93 -3.11 2.13
C TRP A 338 -3.32 -1.95 1.24
N ILE A 339 -4.21 -2.19 0.28
CA ILE A 339 -4.67 -1.13 -0.62
C ILE A 339 -6.16 -0.96 -0.45
N LEU A 340 -6.56 0.22 0.00
CA LEU A 340 -7.94 0.64 0.09
C LEU A 340 -8.53 0.84 -1.31
N ASN A 341 -9.70 0.28 -1.51
CA ASN A 341 -10.40 0.40 -2.77
C ASN A 341 -11.51 1.43 -2.68
N TYR A 342 -11.31 2.49 -3.40
CA TYR A 342 -12.36 3.44 -3.73
C TYR A 342 -13.04 2.99 -5.01
N SER A 343 -13.93 2.05 -4.99
CA SER A 343 -14.47 1.47 -6.24
C SER A 343 -15.90 1.86 -6.51
N TRP A 344 -16.50 2.60 -6.08
CA TRP A 344 -17.64 2.99 -5.66
C TRP A 344 -18.96 3.06 -6.30
N ASP A 345 -19.84 2.66 -5.43
CA ASP A 345 -21.29 2.84 -5.43
C ASP A 345 -21.69 4.26 -5.10
N GLY A 346 -20.77 5.11 -4.68
CA GLY A 346 -21.03 6.43 -4.14
C GLY A 346 -21.61 7.39 -5.14
N ASP A 347 -21.37 7.20 -6.41
CA ASP A 347 -21.96 8.05 -7.44
C ASP A 347 -23.31 7.50 -7.93
N LYS A 348 -24.33 7.75 -7.13
CA LYS A 348 -25.74 7.44 -7.44
C LYS A 348 -26.27 8.09 -8.73
N LYS A 349 -25.43 8.83 -9.46
CA LYS A 349 -25.81 9.54 -10.67
C LYS A 349 -25.61 8.74 -11.95
N VAL A 350 -25.04 7.53 -11.89
CA VAL A 350 -24.74 6.77 -13.10
C VAL A 350 -25.71 5.60 -13.23
N ASP A 351 -26.73 5.75 -14.04
CA ASP A 351 -27.70 4.69 -14.43
C ASP A 351 -27.07 3.48 -15.16
N LYS A 352 -25.75 3.45 -15.30
CA LYS A 352 -24.97 2.33 -15.86
C LYS A 352 -24.27 1.51 -14.78
N ALA A 353 -24.67 1.68 -13.54
CA ALA A 353 -23.91 1.44 -12.36
C ALA A 353 -23.44 -0.01 -12.13
N GLU A 354 -24.32 -1.01 -12.24
CA GLU A 354 -23.99 -2.37 -11.76
C GLU A 354 -22.82 -3.04 -12.49
N VAL A 355 -22.79 -2.99 -13.82
CA VAL A 355 -21.70 -3.60 -14.60
C VAL A 355 -20.39 -2.84 -14.37
N MET A 356 -20.45 -1.52 -14.32
CA MET A 356 -19.28 -0.67 -14.11
C MET A 356 -18.66 -0.91 -12.73
N ILE A 357 -19.48 -0.99 -11.68
CA ILE A 357 -19.01 -1.23 -10.29
C ILE A 357 -18.37 -2.61 -10.19
N ARG A 358 -19.04 -3.65 -10.68
CA ARG A 358 -18.49 -5.01 -10.67
C ARG A 358 -17.16 -5.11 -11.40
N GLU A 359 -17.07 -4.55 -12.61
CA GLU A 359 -15.84 -4.58 -13.40
C GLU A 359 -14.73 -3.77 -12.74
N SER A 360 -15.05 -2.63 -12.09
CA SER A 360 -14.11 -1.83 -11.33
C SER A 360 -13.52 -2.62 -10.15
N MET A 361 -14.35 -3.29 -9.36
CA MET A 361 -13.89 -4.17 -8.27
C MET A 361 -12.98 -5.28 -8.78
N MET A 362 -13.38 -5.94 -9.89
CA MET A 362 -12.58 -6.99 -10.51
C MET A 362 -11.22 -6.48 -11.01
N ASN A 363 -11.19 -5.28 -11.60
CA ASN A 363 -9.94 -4.69 -12.11
C ASN A 363 -9.01 -4.26 -10.98
N LEU A 364 -9.56 -3.68 -9.89
CA LEU A 364 -8.78 -3.34 -8.69
C LEU A 364 -8.20 -4.59 -8.04
N ALA A 365 -9.04 -5.58 -7.76
CA ALA A 365 -8.59 -6.84 -7.15
C ALA A 365 -7.51 -7.51 -7.99
N MET A 366 -7.72 -7.64 -9.30
CA MET A 366 -6.73 -8.18 -10.23
C MET A 366 -5.42 -7.41 -10.16
N SER A 367 -5.48 -6.08 -10.30
CA SER A 367 -4.29 -5.22 -10.30
C SER A 367 -3.48 -5.37 -9.01
N GLN A 368 -4.16 -5.42 -7.86
CA GLN A 368 -3.55 -5.51 -6.55
C GLN A 368 -2.91 -6.87 -6.29
N VAL A 369 -3.65 -7.96 -6.51
CA VAL A 369 -3.10 -9.30 -6.23
C VAL A 369 -1.96 -9.66 -7.19
N MET A 370 -1.99 -9.21 -8.46
CA MET A 370 -0.88 -9.42 -9.39
C MET A 370 0.37 -8.65 -8.93
N ALA A 371 0.24 -7.45 -8.39
CA ALA A 371 1.33 -6.73 -7.75
C ALA A 371 1.75 -7.35 -6.39
N GLY A 372 0.92 -8.22 -5.79
CA GLY A 372 1.14 -8.86 -4.49
C GLY A 372 0.71 -8.01 -3.30
N ALA A 373 -0.18 -7.05 -3.52
CA ALA A 373 -0.83 -6.28 -2.47
C ALA A 373 -2.10 -6.98 -1.97
N ASN A 374 -2.51 -6.65 -0.74
CA ASN A 374 -3.73 -7.17 -0.17
C ASN A 374 -4.93 -6.34 -0.61
N PHE A 375 -5.96 -7.01 -1.11
CA PHE A 375 -7.20 -6.39 -1.51
C PHE A 375 -8.05 -6.07 -0.27
N TRP A 376 -8.40 -4.79 -0.08
CA TRP A 376 -9.29 -4.32 0.96
C TRP A 376 -10.53 -3.66 0.37
N ASP A 377 -11.70 -4.05 0.82
CA ASP A 377 -12.99 -3.47 0.44
C ASP A 377 -13.86 -3.25 1.68
N ALA A 378 -14.40 -2.05 1.83
CA ALA A 378 -15.18 -1.62 2.99
C ALA A 378 -16.63 -1.35 2.60
N PRO A 379 -17.55 -2.32 2.79
CA PRO A 379 -18.94 -2.15 2.42
C PRO A 379 -19.63 -1.06 3.25
N GLY A 380 -20.38 -0.21 2.56
CA GLY A 380 -21.15 0.85 3.20
C GLY A 380 -20.31 2.00 3.76
N HIS A 381 -19.00 2.00 3.56
CA HIS A 381 -18.18 3.15 3.85
C HIS A 381 -18.43 4.26 2.82
N SER A 382 -18.47 5.51 3.26
CA SER A 382 -18.81 6.65 2.39
C SER A 382 -17.78 6.94 1.30
N MET A 383 -16.54 6.52 1.50
CA MET A 383 -15.41 6.75 0.60
C MET A 383 -14.90 5.47 -0.04
N ALA A 384 -15.04 4.34 0.60
CA ALA A 384 -14.38 3.11 0.19
C ALA A 384 -15.35 1.95 0.19
N GLY A 385 -15.14 1.04 -0.75
CA GLY A 385 -15.85 -0.19 -0.79
C GLY A 385 -17.06 -0.18 -1.71
N SER A 386 -17.74 -1.29 -1.73
CA SER A 386 -18.86 -1.55 -2.59
C SER A 386 -19.99 -2.23 -1.83
N ASN A 387 -21.23 -1.91 -2.18
CA ASN A 387 -22.42 -2.65 -1.73
C ASN A 387 -22.67 -3.91 -2.57
N ASP A 388 -21.89 -4.16 -3.62
CA ASP A 388 -21.97 -5.41 -4.39
C ASP A 388 -21.32 -6.56 -3.61
N LEU A 389 -22.00 -6.99 -2.54
CA LEU A 389 -21.53 -8.08 -1.68
C LEU A 389 -21.36 -9.42 -2.42
N PRO A 390 -22.19 -9.81 -3.41
CA PRO A 390 -21.95 -11.01 -4.20
C PRO A 390 -20.63 -11.00 -4.98
N THR A 391 -20.33 -9.89 -5.67
CA THR A 391 -19.05 -9.75 -6.39
C THR A 391 -17.87 -9.77 -5.42
N ARG A 392 -17.94 -9.05 -4.31
CA ARG A 392 -16.94 -9.05 -3.25
C ARG A 392 -16.68 -10.45 -2.70
N LYS A 393 -17.74 -11.19 -2.35
CA LYS A 393 -17.62 -12.57 -1.89
C LYS A 393 -16.91 -13.44 -2.93
N THR A 394 -17.28 -13.33 -4.18
CA THR A 394 -16.68 -14.10 -5.28
C THR A 394 -15.16 -13.81 -5.39
N ILE A 395 -14.76 -12.54 -5.29
CA ILE A 395 -13.35 -12.14 -5.29
C ILE A 395 -12.62 -12.72 -4.08
N PHE A 396 -13.18 -12.55 -2.88
CA PHE A 396 -12.54 -13.01 -1.65
C PHE A 396 -12.42 -14.53 -1.59
N SER A 397 -13.46 -15.29 -1.97
CA SER A 397 -13.39 -16.74 -2.03
C SER A 397 -12.32 -17.23 -3.01
N TRP A 398 -12.18 -16.57 -4.17
CA TRP A 398 -11.13 -16.92 -5.13
C TRP A 398 -9.73 -16.58 -4.60
N ILE A 399 -9.55 -15.42 -3.95
CA ILE A 399 -8.28 -15.06 -3.32
C ILE A 399 -7.94 -16.08 -2.22
N GLU A 400 -8.89 -16.46 -1.38
CA GLU A 400 -8.70 -17.45 -0.31
C GLU A 400 -8.18 -18.78 -0.86
N ALA A 401 -8.78 -19.26 -1.96
CA ALA A 401 -8.36 -20.50 -2.60
C ALA A 401 -6.92 -20.43 -3.18
N HIS A 402 -6.40 -19.22 -3.44
CA HIS A 402 -5.11 -19.00 -4.11
C HIS A 402 -4.14 -18.11 -3.30
N GLU A 403 -4.36 -17.91 -2.00
CA GLU A 403 -3.55 -17.02 -1.15
C GLU A 403 -2.05 -17.32 -1.24
N LYS A 404 -1.65 -18.59 -1.28
CA LYS A 404 -0.24 -19.00 -1.41
C LYS A 404 0.41 -18.45 -2.70
N THR A 405 -0.34 -18.43 -3.81
CA THR A 405 0.17 -17.89 -5.08
C THR A 405 0.50 -16.40 -4.98
N PHE A 406 -0.30 -15.64 -4.23
CA PHE A 406 -0.18 -14.19 -4.19
C PHE A 406 0.67 -13.68 -3.03
N TYR A 407 0.60 -14.31 -1.86
CA TYR A 407 1.12 -13.72 -0.62
C TYR A 407 2.35 -14.43 -0.04
N LEU A 408 2.80 -15.56 -0.60
CA LEU A 408 4.09 -16.11 -0.23
C LEU A 408 5.22 -15.11 -0.49
N PRO A 409 6.27 -15.11 0.34
CA PRO A 409 7.43 -14.25 0.12
C PRO A 409 8.00 -14.41 -1.28
N ARG A 410 8.23 -13.29 -1.95
CA ARG A 410 8.73 -13.18 -3.32
C ARG A 410 10.16 -12.68 -3.32
N THR A 411 11.05 -13.36 -4.04
CA THR A 411 12.43 -12.93 -4.24
C THR A 411 12.70 -12.73 -5.73
N PRO A 412 13.44 -11.68 -6.12
CA PRO A 412 13.87 -11.49 -7.50
C PRO A 412 14.79 -12.63 -7.95
N ILE A 413 14.88 -12.87 -9.26
CA ILE A 413 15.74 -13.90 -9.85
C ILE A 413 17.05 -13.28 -10.32
N ASP A 414 16.98 -12.38 -11.30
CA ASP A 414 18.13 -11.59 -11.78
C ASP A 414 17.65 -10.23 -12.33
N PRO A 415 17.20 -9.35 -11.42
CA PRO A 415 16.49 -8.14 -11.78
C PRO A 415 17.41 -7.01 -12.20
N ILE A 416 16.87 -6.10 -13.03
CA ILE A 416 17.38 -4.75 -13.17
C ILE A 416 16.95 -3.96 -11.93
N GLY A 417 17.91 -3.44 -11.17
CA GLY A 417 17.64 -2.56 -10.04
C GLY A 417 17.20 -1.18 -10.51
N VAL A 418 16.16 -0.61 -9.91
CA VAL A 418 15.77 0.79 -10.08
C VAL A 418 15.79 1.46 -8.71
N TYR A 419 16.67 2.45 -8.57
CA TYR A 419 16.92 3.05 -7.26
C TYR A 419 15.88 4.11 -6.92
N PHE A 420 15.19 3.94 -5.80
CA PHE A 420 14.35 4.96 -5.18
C PHE A 420 15.15 5.72 -4.12
N SER A 421 15.34 7.02 -4.33
CA SER A 421 16.03 7.90 -3.38
C SER A 421 15.02 8.72 -2.57
N PRO A 422 14.76 8.37 -1.29
CA PRO A 422 13.89 9.17 -0.43
C PRO A 422 14.35 10.61 -0.28
N SER A 423 15.66 10.83 -0.15
CA SER A 423 16.23 12.18 -0.02
C SER A 423 16.05 13.01 -1.28
N THR A 424 16.20 12.42 -2.49
CA THR A 424 15.91 13.14 -3.73
C THR A 424 14.44 13.46 -3.85
N ARG A 425 13.54 12.50 -3.50
CA ARG A 425 12.11 12.73 -3.48
C ARG A 425 11.73 13.86 -2.51
N ASN A 426 12.32 13.89 -1.32
CA ASN A 426 11.98 14.89 -0.32
C ASN A 426 12.33 16.32 -0.72
N PHE A 427 13.33 16.51 -1.59
CA PHE A 427 13.87 17.83 -1.93
C PHE A 427 13.77 18.19 -3.42
N GLY A 428 13.17 17.36 -4.25
CA GLY A 428 13.04 17.55 -5.70
C GLY A 428 12.12 16.50 -6.33
N ALA A 429 10.91 16.36 -5.79
CA ALA A 429 10.02 15.25 -6.06
C ALA A 429 9.64 15.10 -7.54
N ASP A 430 9.15 16.16 -8.19
CA ASP A 430 8.52 16.07 -9.50
C ASP A 430 9.41 15.47 -10.58
N GLU A 431 10.62 15.99 -10.70
CA GLU A 431 11.59 15.53 -11.69
C GLU A 431 12.01 14.07 -11.45
N PHE A 432 12.26 13.76 -10.17
CA PHE A 432 12.66 12.43 -9.75
C PHE A 432 11.52 11.41 -9.95
N ILE A 433 10.32 11.72 -9.51
CA ILE A 433 9.16 10.82 -9.62
C ILE A 433 8.80 10.59 -11.08
N ALA A 434 8.82 11.61 -11.94
CA ALA A 434 8.60 11.44 -13.37
C ALA A 434 9.65 10.52 -14.02
N SER A 435 10.93 10.67 -13.66
CA SER A 435 12.01 9.81 -14.15
C SER A 435 11.89 8.37 -13.65
N TYR A 436 11.64 8.19 -12.36
CA TYR A 436 11.47 6.90 -11.71
C TYR A 436 10.27 6.13 -12.27
N ARG A 437 9.11 6.79 -12.34
CA ARG A 437 7.86 6.23 -12.84
C ARG A 437 7.99 5.81 -14.30
N GLY A 438 8.56 6.67 -15.14
CA GLY A 438 8.75 6.38 -16.56
C GLY A 438 9.69 5.20 -16.80
N ILE A 439 10.77 5.03 -16.03
CA ILE A 439 11.66 3.86 -16.13
C ILE A 439 10.90 2.58 -15.73
N LEU A 440 10.17 2.58 -14.62
CA LEU A 440 9.43 1.39 -14.19
C LEU A 440 8.36 0.99 -15.20
N ILE A 441 7.59 1.95 -15.74
CA ILE A 441 6.59 1.66 -16.78
C ILE A 441 7.29 1.10 -18.03
N LEU A 442 8.42 1.68 -18.45
CA LEU A 442 9.21 1.20 -19.57
C LEU A 442 9.65 -0.27 -19.39
N LEU A 443 10.15 -0.62 -18.21
CA LEU A 443 10.55 -2.00 -17.89
C LEU A 443 9.35 -2.95 -17.87
N MET A 444 8.21 -2.53 -17.30
CA MET A 444 6.97 -3.32 -17.31
C MET A 444 6.47 -3.60 -18.73
N GLN A 445 6.47 -2.58 -19.61
CA GLN A 445 6.02 -2.72 -21.01
C GLN A 445 7.01 -3.49 -21.90
N LYS A 446 8.30 -3.52 -21.53
CA LYS A 446 9.32 -4.38 -22.16
C LYS A 446 9.41 -5.75 -21.50
N HIS A 447 8.59 -6.00 -20.49
CA HIS A 447 8.52 -7.27 -19.74
C HIS A 447 9.87 -7.70 -19.14
N LEU A 448 10.69 -6.74 -18.75
CA LEU A 448 11.97 -6.96 -18.10
C LEU A 448 11.79 -7.11 -16.60
N GLU A 449 12.45 -8.10 -16.01
CA GLU A 449 12.45 -8.26 -14.55
C GLU A 449 13.11 -7.05 -13.90
N PHE A 450 12.46 -6.47 -12.91
CA PHE A 450 13.00 -5.36 -12.14
C PHE A 450 12.85 -5.55 -10.64
N GLN A 451 13.70 -4.86 -9.89
CA GLN A 451 13.62 -4.73 -8.45
C GLN A 451 13.78 -3.26 -8.07
N ILE A 452 12.86 -2.75 -7.26
CA ILE A 452 13.03 -1.44 -6.65
C ILE A 452 14.04 -1.57 -5.51
N VAL A 453 15.10 -0.77 -5.58
CA VAL A 453 16.20 -0.75 -4.61
C VAL A 453 16.15 0.56 -3.84
N THR A 454 16.30 0.50 -2.53
CA THR A 454 16.24 1.65 -1.63
C THR A 454 17.52 1.71 -0.78
N PRO A 455 17.80 2.80 -0.07
CA PRO A 455 18.95 2.83 0.86
C PRO A 455 18.97 1.64 1.83
N ARG A 456 17.80 1.15 2.29
CA ARG A 456 17.70 0.00 3.20
C ARG A 456 17.99 -1.36 2.54
N THR A 457 17.76 -1.47 1.24
CA THR A 457 17.93 -2.73 0.50
C THR A 457 19.15 -2.74 -0.42
N LEU A 458 19.88 -1.62 -0.47
CA LEU A 458 21.04 -1.44 -1.35
C LEU A 458 22.10 -2.51 -1.13
N ALA A 459 22.43 -2.83 0.12
CA ALA A 459 23.42 -3.83 0.47
C ALA A 459 23.04 -5.25 0.06
N ASP A 460 21.75 -5.55 -0.03
CA ASP A 460 21.20 -6.87 -0.36
C ASP A 460 20.95 -7.05 -1.86
N PHE A 461 21.13 -5.99 -2.66
CA PHE A 461 20.90 -6.05 -4.11
C PHE A 461 21.91 -6.97 -4.79
N LYS A 462 21.42 -7.99 -5.52
CA LYS A 462 22.26 -9.01 -6.18
C LYS A 462 22.29 -8.87 -7.70
N GLY A 463 21.41 -8.09 -8.30
CA GLY A 463 21.35 -7.89 -9.76
C GLY A 463 22.64 -7.37 -10.36
N GLN A 464 22.77 -7.47 -11.68
CA GLN A 464 23.96 -7.05 -12.41
C GLN A 464 23.89 -5.60 -12.87
N THR A 465 22.70 -5.01 -12.96
CA THR A 465 22.46 -3.63 -13.41
C THR A 465 21.67 -2.87 -12.38
N LEU A 466 22.13 -1.66 -12.02
CA LEU A 466 21.41 -0.72 -11.18
C LEU A 466 21.23 0.61 -11.94
N VAL A 467 19.99 1.10 -12.01
CA VAL A 467 19.61 2.37 -12.63
C VAL A 467 19.35 3.41 -11.55
N LEU A 468 19.94 4.58 -11.70
CA LEU A 468 19.69 5.78 -10.89
C LEU A 468 18.87 6.78 -11.71
N PRO A 469 17.53 6.87 -11.48
CA PRO A 469 16.63 7.70 -12.28
C PRO A 469 16.65 9.17 -11.78
N ASP A 470 17.57 9.99 -12.28
CA ASP A 470 17.75 11.41 -11.88
C ASP A 470 17.95 11.59 -10.36
N VAL A 471 18.77 10.75 -9.76
CA VAL A 471 19.06 10.80 -8.32
C VAL A 471 20.02 11.95 -8.04
N ARG A 472 19.57 12.94 -7.26
CA ARG A 472 20.28 14.21 -7.01
C ARG A 472 20.90 14.29 -5.62
N VAL A 473 20.38 13.52 -4.67
CA VAL A 473 20.84 13.51 -3.28
C VAL A 473 21.20 12.09 -2.87
N LEU A 474 22.43 11.89 -2.46
CA LEU A 474 22.98 10.63 -1.99
C LEU A 474 23.80 10.88 -0.71
N GLY A 475 23.58 10.07 0.31
CA GLY A 475 24.42 10.06 1.51
C GLY A 475 25.78 9.38 1.25
N ASP A 476 26.73 9.58 2.16
CA ASP A 476 28.08 9.02 2.03
C ASP A 476 28.09 7.48 1.95
N SER A 477 27.24 6.81 2.71
CA SER A 477 27.09 5.35 2.69
C SER A 477 26.61 4.83 1.34
N GLU A 478 25.63 5.52 0.74
CA GLU A 478 25.09 5.21 -0.58
C GLU A 478 26.15 5.42 -1.68
N GLN A 479 26.85 6.56 -1.65
CA GLN A 479 27.95 6.84 -2.59
C GLN A 479 29.06 5.80 -2.50
N ASN A 480 29.47 5.41 -1.28
CA ASN A 480 30.51 4.40 -1.07
C ASN A 480 30.07 3.03 -1.59
N TRP A 481 28.82 2.66 -1.37
CA TRP A 481 28.29 1.40 -1.88
C TRP A 481 28.24 1.42 -3.42
N LEU A 482 27.74 2.50 -4.04
CA LEU A 482 27.67 2.66 -5.49
C LEU A 482 29.06 2.60 -6.14
N LYS A 483 30.07 3.20 -5.52
CA LYS A 483 31.47 3.10 -5.97
C LYS A 483 31.96 1.64 -5.92
N SER A 484 31.66 0.92 -4.85
CA SER A 484 32.03 -0.48 -4.70
C SER A 484 31.30 -1.37 -5.70
N PHE A 485 30.00 -1.12 -5.93
CA PHE A 485 29.18 -1.82 -6.91
C PHE A 485 29.74 -1.66 -8.33
N ALA A 486 30.02 -0.43 -8.75
CA ALA A 486 30.64 -0.18 -10.04
C ALA A 486 32.06 -0.74 -10.11
N GLY A 487 32.87 -0.64 -9.03
CA GLY A 487 34.21 -1.20 -8.94
C GLY A 487 34.26 -2.73 -9.05
N SER A 488 33.17 -3.43 -8.73
CA SER A 488 33.05 -4.89 -8.91
C SER A 488 32.76 -5.35 -10.35
N GLY A 489 32.70 -4.43 -11.32
CA GLY A 489 32.41 -4.72 -12.72
C GLY A 489 30.92 -4.76 -13.06
N LYS A 490 30.04 -4.57 -12.07
CA LYS A 490 28.60 -4.50 -12.28
C LYS A 490 28.20 -3.19 -12.94
N ARG A 491 27.11 -3.21 -13.71
CA ARG A 491 26.68 -2.08 -14.51
C ARG A 491 25.89 -1.07 -13.67
N LEU A 492 26.34 0.17 -13.69
CA LEU A 492 25.65 1.30 -13.11
C LEU A 492 25.16 2.23 -14.24
N VAL A 493 23.86 2.49 -14.30
CA VAL A 493 23.25 3.38 -15.30
C VAL A 493 22.75 4.63 -14.60
N ILE A 494 23.34 5.77 -14.92
CA ILE A 494 23.00 7.06 -14.32
C ILE A 494 22.26 7.89 -15.37
N THR A 495 21.09 8.41 -15.01
CA THR A 495 20.30 9.27 -15.89
C THR A 495 20.12 10.65 -15.26
N GLY A 496 20.14 11.72 -16.06
CA GLY A 496 20.05 13.08 -15.56
C GLY A 496 21.30 13.52 -14.80
N VAL A 497 21.12 13.94 -13.56
CA VAL A 497 22.22 14.43 -12.71
C VAL A 497 23.07 13.27 -12.20
N ASP A 498 24.39 13.40 -12.24
CA ASP A 498 25.32 12.45 -11.61
C ASP A 498 25.77 12.96 -10.23
N ALA A 499 25.11 12.50 -9.19
CA ALA A 499 25.43 12.79 -7.79
C ALA A 499 26.40 11.76 -7.16
N THR A 500 26.88 10.76 -7.95
CA THR A 500 27.65 9.63 -7.38
C THR A 500 29.09 9.95 -7.05
N GLY A 501 29.68 10.96 -7.71
CA GLY A 501 31.09 11.26 -7.63
C GLY A 501 32.01 10.14 -8.15
N ILE A 502 31.45 9.21 -8.98
CA ILE A 502 32.21 8.11 -9.57
C ILE A 502 32.93 8.62 -10.82
N GLY A 503 34.23 8.36 -10.93
CA GLY A 503 35.03 8.67 -12.10
C GLY A 503 34.58 7.88 -13.35
N LYS A 504 35.33 8.02 -14.43
CA LYS A 504 35.04 7.35 -15.70
C LYS A 504 35.37 5.85 -15.58
N LEU A 505 34.37 4.97 -15.70
CA LEU A 505 34.49 3.52 -15.75
C LEU A 505 33.67 3.00 -16.93
N GLU A 506 34.12 1.92 -17.59
CA GLU A 506 33.45 1.35 -18.78
C GLU A 506 32.05 0.78 -18.48
N ASN A 507 31.86 0.26 -17.27
CA ASN A 507 30.59 -0.30 -16.80
C ASN A 507 29.66 0.76 -16.20
N VAL A 508 30.03 2.05 -16.19
CA VAL A 508 29.18 3.17 -15.75
C VAL A 508 28.68 3.93 -16.96
N VAL A 509 27.44 3.68 -17.30
CA VAL A 509 26.74 4.32 -18.44
C VAL A 509 26.03 5.57 -17.95
N ARG A 510 26.19 6.67 -18.67
CA ARG A 510 25.60 7.97 -18.31
C ARG A 510 24.75 8.53 -19.44
N PHE A 511 23.53 8.90 -19.09
CA PHE A 511 22.61 9.63 -19.96
C PHE A 511 22.39 11.03 -19.38
N SER A 512 22.83 12.07 -20.08
CA SER A 512 22.60 13.48 -19.66
C SER A 512 21.12 13.86 -19.71
N ALA A 513 20.34 13.22 -20.59
CA ALA A 513 18.89 13.28 -20.57
C ALA A 513 18.33 12.27 -19.55
N CYS A 514 17.08 12.48 -19.15
CA CYS A 514 16.34 11.54 -18.30
C CYS A 514 15.39 10.71 -19.17
N PRO A 515 15.79 9.51 -19.65
CA PRO A 515 14.94 8.66 -20.50
C PRO A 515 13.58 8.38 -19.87
N GLY A 516 13.55 8.14 -18.55
CA GLY A 516 12.31 7.91 -17.80
C GLY A 516 11.38 9.12 -17.83
N LYS A 517 11.91 10.33 -17.57
CA LYS A 517 11.12 11.57 -17.65
C LYS A 517 10.57 11.79 -19.05
N ALA A 518 11.40 11.60 -20.08
CA ALA A 518 10.98 11.74 -21.47
C ALA A 518 9.88 10.72 -21.84
N TYR A 519 10.02 9.49 -21.37
CA TYR A 519 9.03 8.45 -21.61
C TYR A 519 7.72 8.70 -20.84
N ASN A 520 7.80 9.12 -19.57
CA ASN A 520 6.62 9.50 -18.79
C ASN A 520 5.82 10.62 -19.47
N ALA A 521 6.51 11.66 -19.97
CA ALA A 521 5.88 12.75 -20.70
C ALA A 521 5.25 12.29 -22.04
N ALA A 522 5.86 11.33 -22.73
CA ALA A 522 5.25 10.75 -23.93
C ALA A 522 3.98 9.98 -23.63
N LEU A 523 3.97 9.17 -22.54
CA LEU A 523 2.80 8.44 -22.07
C LEU A 523 1.65 9.37 -21.64
N GLU A 524 1.96 10.48 -20.95
CA GLU A 524 0.97 11.49 -20.56
C GLU A 524 0.36 12.21 -21.76
N LYS A 525 1.17 12.46 -22.79
CA LYS A 525 0.69 13.09 -24.01
C LYS A 525 -0.26 12.17 -24.78
N ASP A 526 0.11 10.92 -24.99
CA ASP A 526 -0.69 9.92 -25.68
C ASP A 526 -0.11 8.52 -25.40
N PHE A 527 -0.77 7.79 -24.52
CA PHE A 527 -0.34 6.44 -24.11
C PHE A 527 -0.26 5.47 -25.28
N GLU A 528 -1.23 5.53 -26.22
CA GLU A 528 -1.29 4.60 -27.36
C GLU A 528 -0.20 4.85 -28.40
N SER A 529 0.27 6.08 -28.51
CA SER A 529 1.34 6.46 -29.46
C SER A 529 2.74 6.38 -28.84
N ALA A 530 2.83 6.27 -27.51
CA ALA A 530 4.11 6.16 -26.84
C ALA A 530 4.71 4.78 -27.08
N SER A 531 5.93 4.73 -27.64
CA SER A 531 6.65 3.49 -27.90
C SER A 531 7.85 3.36 -26.98
N PRO A 532 8.01 2.21 -26.28
CA PRO A 532 9.24 1.90 -25.56
C PRO A 532 10.50 1.99 -26.41
N ASP A 533 10.40 1.74 -27.71
CA ASP A 533 11.55 1.79 -28.63
C ASP A 533 12.09 3.22 -28.81
N SER A 534 11.31 4.24 -28.46
CA SER A 534 11.81 5.62 -28.39
C SER A 534 12.97 5.78 -27.38
N GLN A 535 13.13 4.84 -26.46
CA GLN A 535 14.19 4.80 -25.46
C GLN A 535 15.20 3.66 -25.72
N GLN A 536 15.37 3.21 -26.99
CA GLN A 536 16.19 2.06 -27.33
C GLN A 536 17.65 2.21 -26.85
N ALA A 537 18.26 3.38 -26.99
CA ALA A 537 19.62 3.62 -26.50
C ALA A 537 19.77 3.38 -24.98
N PHE A 538 18.74 3.72 -24.18
CA PHE A 538 18.71 3.41 -22.75
C PHE A 538 18.53 1.91 -22.53
N LEU A 539 17.61 1.26 -23.23
CA LEU A 539 17.39 -0.18 -23.16
C LEU A 539 18.64 -0.98 -23.51
N ASP A 540 19.38 -0.59 -24.54
CA ASP A 540 20.66 -1.18 -24.93
C ASP A 540 21.75 -0.99 -23.84
N GLY A 541 21.63 0.07 -23.07
CA GLY A 541 22.48 0.32 -21.90
C GLY A 541 22.25 -0.62 -20.74
N LEU A 542 21.11 -1.31 -20.69
CA LEU A 542 20.78 -2.27 -19.64
C LEU A 542 21.37 -3.65 -19.96
N GLN A 543 21.79 -4.36 -18.93
CA GLN A 543 22.08 -5.79 -19.02
C GLN A 543 20.97 -6.52 -18.28
N GLY A 544 20.07 -7.13 -19.02
CA GLY A 544 19.00 -7.96 -18.48
C GLY A 544 19.44 -9.40 -18.30
N SER A 545 18.68 -10.15 -17.53
CA SER A 545 18.82 -11.59 -17.39
C SER A 545 18.29 -12.33 -18.62
N ASP A 546 18.97 -13.39 -18.99
CA ASP A 546 18.46 -14.37 -19.95
C ASP A 546 17.71 -15.53 -19.27
N ALA A 547 17.57 -15.49 -17.95
CA ALA A 547 16.93 -16.56 -17.18
C ALA A 547 15.44 -16.71 -17.53
N ILE A 548 14.76 -15.56 -17.69
CA ILE A 548 13.34 -15.49 -18.04
C ILE A 548 13.14 -14.41 -19.09
N ARG A 549 12.41 -14.76 -20.15
CA ARG A 549 11.99 -13.81 -21.19
C ARG A 549 10.49 -13.90 -21.36
N ILE A 550 9.83 -12.76 -21.36
CA ILE A 550 8.38 -12.64 -21.57
C ILE A 550 8.13 -11.84 -22.84
N LYS A 551 7.19 -12.33 -23.65
CA LYS A 551 6.66 -11.63 -24.82
C LYS A 551 5.16 -11.46 -24.62
N ALA A 552 4.71 -10.22 -24.46
CA ALA A 552 3.31 -9.85 -24.32
C ALA A 552 3.04 -8.48 -24.95
N GLY A 553 1.79 -8.03 -24.94
CA GLY A 553 1.39 -6.71 -25.44
C GLY A 553 1.80 -5.58 -24.49
N LEU A 554 1.98 -4.38 -25.02
CA LEU A 554 2.39 -3.17 -24.26
C LEU A 554 1.44 -2.78 -23.12
N HIS A 555 0.19 -3.23 -23.16
CA HIS A 555 -0.82 -2.97 -22.13
C HIS A 555 -0.80 -4.00 -21.00
N VAL A 556 0.12 -4.96 -21.03
CA VAL A 556 0.26 -5.98 -19.99
C VAL A 556 1.42 -5.59 -19.08
N ALA A 557 1.11 -5.21 -17.84
CA ALA A 557 2.14 -5.06 -16.83
C ALA A 557 2.58 -6.44 -16.33
N THR A 558 3.89 -6.64 -16.21
CA THR A 558 4.44 -7.92 -15.75
C THR A 558 5.37 -7.74 -14.57
N SER A 559 5.35 -8.72 -13.68
CA SER A 559 6.39 -8.88 -12.66
C SER A 559 6.77 -10.35 -12.53
N VAL A 560 8.03 -10.60 -12.15
CA VAL A 560 8.59 -11.94 -12.02
C VAL A 560 9.17 -12.10 -10.62
N ALA A 561 8.96 -13.24 -10.01
CA ALA A 561 9.58 -13.56 -8.73
C ALA A 561 9.68 -15.08 -8.53
N ARG A 562 10.64 -15.47 -7.70
CA ARG A 562 10.65 -16.80 -7.09
C ARG A 562 9.90 -16.72 -5.77
N THR A 563 8.90 -17.55 -5.57
CA THR A 563 8.19 -17.68 -4.29
C THR A 563 8.92 -18.63 -3.35
N SER A 564 8.63 -18.52 -2.05
CA SER A 564 9.34 -19.30 -1.02
C SER A 564 9.13 -20.82 -1.12
N ASP A 565 8.13 -21.28 -1.85
CA ASP A 565 7.90 -22.69 -2.21
C ASP A 565 8.79 -23.17 -3.38
N GLY A 566 9.61 -22.29 -3.96
CA GLY A 566 10.59 -22.57 -5.01
C GLY A 566 10.11 -22.33 -6.44
N HIS A 567 8.82 -22.06 -6.65
CA HIS A 567 8.27 -21.77 -7.98
C HIS A 567 8.75 -20.42 -8.52
N ILE A 568 8.97 -20.37 -9.83
CA ILE A 568 9.09 -19.12 -10.58
C ILE A 568 7.68 -18.71 -11.00
N ASN A 569 7.26 -17.53 -10.57
CA ASN A 569 5.95 -16.99 -10.91
C ASN A 569 6.10 -15.74 -11.76
N CYS A 570 5.41 -15.72 -12.90
CA CYS A 570 5.22 -14.55 -13.75
C CYS A 570 3.79 -14.05 -13.55
N PHE A 571 3.63 -12.85 -13.06
CA PHE A 571 2.35 -12.21 -12.80
C PHE A 571 2.03 -11.25 -13.94
N PHE A 572 0.80 -11.30 -14.45
CA PHE A 572 0.34 -10.52 -15.59
C PHE A 572 -0.90 -9.72 -15.20
N ALA A 573 -0.87 -8.42 -15.35
CA ALA A 573 -2.03 -7.54 -15.22
C ALA A 573 -2.31 -6.90 -16.59
N ASN A 574 -3.44 -7.23 -17.20
CA ASN A 574 -3.81 -6.76 -18.54
C ASN A 574 -4.72 -5.54 -18.45
N PHE A 575 -4.30 -4.44 -19.02
CA PHE A 575 -5.05 -3.18 -19.09
C PHE A 575 -5.49 -2.82 -20.52
N ALA A 576 -5.27 -3.71 -21.49
CA ALA A 576 -5.66 -3.48 -22.88
C ALA A 576 -7.18 -3.30 -23.01
N GLY A 577 -7.60 -2.29 -23.75
CA GLY A 577 -9.00 -2.00 -24.03
C GLY A 577 -9.71 -1.21 -22.93
N LEU A 578 -9.11 -1.03 -21.76
CA LEU A 578 -9.68 -0.15 -20.73
C LEU A 578 -9.68 1.30 -21.21
N ARG A 579 -10.82 1.98 -21.04
CA ARG A 579 -10.98 3.39 -21.40
C ARG A 579 -11.76 4.09 -20.30
N GLY A 580 -11.13 5.06 -19.68
CA GLY A 580 -11.72 5.83 -18.60
C GLY A 580 -13.13 6.34 -18.94
N GLY A 581 -14.08 6.06 -18.06
CA GLY A 581 -15.48 6.46 -18.18
C GLY A 581 -16.31 5.77 -19.28
N SER A 582 -15.71 4.90 -20.11
CA SER A 582 -16.42 4.31 -21.26
C SER A 582 -16.33 2.80 -21.39
N ASN A 583 -15.21 2.19 -21.06
CA ASN A 583 -15.04 0.73 -21.15
C ASN A 583 -14.20 0.16 -19.99
N PRO A 584 -14.83 -0.56 -19.02
CA PRO A 584 -14.14 -1.21 -17.91
C PRO A 584 -13.71 -2.65 -18.22
N ILE A 585 -13.88 -3.13 -19.47
CA ILE A 585 -13.63 -4.52 -19.85
C ILE A 585 -12.38 -4.61 -20.71
N GLN A 586 -11.47 -5.50 -20.33
CA GLN A 586 -10.22 -5.73 -21.05
C GLN A 586 -10.42 -6.43 -22.39
N THR A 587 -9.53 -6.12 -23.33
CA THR A 587 -9.32 -6.91 -24.54
C THR A 587 -8.35 -8.05 -24.24
N PRO A 588 -8.74 -9.32 -24.44
CA PRO A 588 -7.87 -10.46 -24.17
C PRO A 588 -6.56 -10.41 -24.94
N GLN A 589 -5.47 -10.72 -24.27
CA GLN A 589 -4.13 -10.81 -24.87
C GLN A 589 -3.83 -12.24 -25.27
N ASN A 590 -3.59 -12.47 -26.55
CA ASN A 590 -3.23 -13.76 -27.13
C ASN A 590 -1.75 -13.80 -27.50
N GLY A 591 -1.20 -15.02 -27.62
CA GLY A 591 0.19 -15.21 -28.06
C GLY A 591 1.23 -14.75 -27.04
N VAL A 592 0.86 -14.71 -25.76
CA VAL A 592 1.81 -14.46 -24.68
C VAL A 592 2.73 -15.66 -24.53
N GLU A 593 4.03 -15.40 -24.52
CA GLU A 593 5.07 -16.43 -24.41
C GLU A 593 5.94 -16.15 -23.18
N VAL A 594 6.26 -17.23 -22.45
CA VAL A 594 7.26 -17.20 -21.37
C VAL A 594 8.34 -18.22 -21.69
N SER A 595 9.58 -17.76 -21.81
CA SER A 595 10.74 -18.60 -22.00
C SER A 595 11.58 -18.63 -20.73
N VAL A 596 11.87 -19.82 -20.23
CA VAL A 596 12.65 -20.04 -19.01
C VAL A 596 13.88 -20.86 -19.33
N ARG A 597 15.06 -20.39 -18.92
CA ARG A 597 16.29 -21.20 -18.99
C ARG A 597 16.28 -22.20 -17.85
N SER A 598 16.11 -23.47 -18.15
CA SER A 598 15.96 -24.52 -17.15
C SER A 598 16.29 -25.92 -17.72
N GLN A 599 16.83 -26.77 -16.84
CA GLN A 599 17.01 -28.21 -17.10
C GLN A 599 15.84 -29.07 -16.56
N ALA A 600 14.87 -28.45 -15.88
CA ALA A 600 13.70 -29.11 -15.31
C ALA A 600 12.67 -29.53 -16.39
N GLY A 601 11.52 -30.05 -15.99
CA GLY A 601 10.48 -30.55 -16.91
C GLY A 601 9.83 -29.47 -17.77
N GLU A 602 9.03 -29.87 -18.77
CA GLU A 602 8.34 -28.98 -19.71
C GLU A 602 6.89 -28.69 -19.28
N LYS A 603 6.58 -28.82 -18.00
CA LYS A 603 5.25 -28.58 -17.46
C LYS A 603 5.25 -27.29 -16.64
N GLY A 604 4.34 -26.38 -16.95
CA GLY A 604 4.03 -25.19 -16.17
C GLY A 604 2.54 -25.15 -15.82
N PHE A 605 2.14 -24.20 -15.01
CA PHE A 605 0.77 -23.98 -14.57
C PHE A 605 0.33 -22.57 -14.92
N PHE A 606 -0.88 -22.42 -15.42
CA PHE A 606 -1.48 -21.14 -15.73
C PHE A 606 -2.74 -20.96 -14.90
N LEU A 607 -2.77 -19.91 -14.07
CA LEU A 607 -3.91 -19.53 -13.25
C LEU A 607 -4.46 -18.19 -13.76
N PRO A 608 -5.58 -18.19 -14.52
CA PRO A 608 -6.23 -16.94 -14.90
C PRO A 608 -6.95 -16.32 -13.69
N PHE A 609 -6.96 -15.01 -13.61
CA PHE A 609 -7.72 -14.31 -12.56
C PHE A 609 -9.20 -14.69 -12.63
N MET A 610 -9.77 -15.10 -11.50
CA MET A 610 -11.13 -15.63 -11.32
C MET A 610 -11.39 -16.97 -12.05
N GLY A 611 -10.36 -17.70 -12.43
CA GLY A 611 -10.48 -19.02 -13.05
C GLY A 611 -9.71 -20.10 -12.31
N GLU A 612 -9.72 -21.31 -12.87
CA GLU A 612 -9.05 -22.48 -12.33
C GLU A 612 -7.66 -22.65 -12.96
N SER A 613 -6.74 -23.21 -12.17
CA SER A 613 -5.39 -23.52 -12.64
C SER A 613 -5.43 -24.63 -13.72
N GLN A 614 -4.64 -24.45 -14.76
CA GLN A 614 -4.52 -25.41 -15.86
C GLN A 614 -3.07 -25.68 -16.22
N ASP A 615 -2.79 -26.91 -16.67
CA ASP A 615 -1.47 -27.31 -17.14
C ASP A 615 -1.13 -26.63 -18.46
N VAL A 616 0.11 -26.17 -18.60
CA VAL A 616 0.67 -25.66 -19.86
C VAL A 616 1.92 -26.44 -20.18
N LYS A 617 2.00 -26.97 -21.40
CA LYS A 617 3.17 -27.69 -21.87
C LYS A 617 4.11 -26.74 -22.62
N GLY A 618 5.38 -26.72 -22.20
CA GLY A 618 6.44 -25.99 -22.89
C GLY A 618 7.07 -26.78 -24.02
N VAL A 619 7.77 -26.07 -24.90
CA VAL A 619 8.59 -26.61 -25.96
C VAL A 619 10.05 -26.29 -25.66
N ARG A 620 10.88 -27.32 -25.60
CA ARG A 620 12.32 -27.19 -25.30
C ARG A 620 13.14 -26.89 -26.54
N HIS A 621 13.98 -25.90 -26.45
CA HIS A 621 15.02 -25.56 -27.42
C HIS A 621 16.35 -25.37 -26.67
N GLY A 622 17.19 -26.43 -26.68
CA GLY A 622 18.44 -26.44 -25.93
C GLY A 622 18.20 -26.35 -24.40
N ASP A 623 18.73 -25.35 -23.76
CA ASP A 623 18.58 -25.07 -22.32
C ASP A 623 17.35 -24.21 -21.99
N THR A 624 16.59 -23.79 -22.98
CA THR A 624 15.42 -22.91 -22.84
C THR A 624 14.13 -23.66 -23.14
N ILE A 625 13.12 -23.45 -22.31
CA ILE A 625 11.77 -23.95 -22.48
C ILE A 625 10.85 -22.76 -22.73
N THR A 626 10.09 -22.79 -23.83
CA THR A 626 9.11 -21.74 -24.15
C THR A 626 7.69 -22.26 -23.95
N PHE A 627 6.90 -21.54 -23.19
CA PHE A 627 5.50 -21.78 -22.94
C PHE A 627 4.67 -20.73 -23.68
N THR A 628 3.73 -21.19 -24.52
CA THR A 628 2.69 -20.32 -25.09
C THR A 628 1.48 -20.36 -24.15
N LEU A 629 1.13 -19.24 -23.57
CA LEU A 629 0.07 -19.18 -22.56
C LEU A 629 -1.32 -19.08 -23.22
N PRO A 630 -2.37 -19.59 -22.54
CA PRO A 630 -3.74 -19.26 -22.89
C PRO A 630 -3.99 -17.75 -22.90
N ALA A 631 -5.10 -17.31 -23.51
CA ALA A 631 -5.46 -15.91 -23.55
C ALA A 631 -5.57 -15.32 -22.16
N ILE A 632 -4.91 -14.18 -21.93
CA ILE A 632 -5.00 -13.42 -20.68
C ILE A 632 -6.09 -12.37 -20.84
N THR A 633 -7.25 -12.60 -20.21
CA THR A 633 -8.36 -11.66 -20.28
C THR A 633 -8.14 -10.47 -19.34
N ARG A 634 -8.07 -10.68 -18.02
CA ARG A 634 -7.80 -9.61 -17.03
C ARG A 634 -6.38 -9.68 -16.49
N GLY A 635 -6.06 -10.78 -15.91
CA GLY A 635 -4.75 -11.09 -15.36
C GLY A 635 -4.56 -12.58 -15.25
N ALA A 636 -3.32 -12.97 -14.99
CA ALA A 636 -2.97 -14.38 -14.81
C ALA A 636 -1.66 -14.53 -14.02
N VAL A 637 -1.45 -15.73 -13.48
CA VAL A 637 -0.15 -16.15 -12.98
C VAL A 637 0.29 -17.37 -13.79
N PHE A 638 1.51 -17.33 -14.31
CA PHE A 638 2.18 -18.51 -14.84
C PHE A 638 3.23 -18.97 -13.84
N SER A 639 3.16 -20.22 -13.43
CA SER A 639 4.06 -20.85 -12.45
C SER A 639 4.86 -21.98 -13.08
N TYR A 640 6.18 -22.01 -12.79
CA TYR A 640 7.11 -23.03 -13.31
C TYR A 640 8.08 -23.50 -12.22
#